data_a0205aa04689fdcc1f644daf2a3a9565
#
_entry.id   a0205aa04689fdcc1f644daf2a3a9565
#
_cell.length_a   1.000
_cell.length_b   1.000
_cell.length_c   1.000
_cell.angle_alpha   90.00
_cell.angle_beta   90.00
_cell.angle_gamma   90.00
#
_symmetry.space_group_name_H-M   'P 1'
#
loop_
_entity.id
_entity.type
_entity.pdbx_description
1 polymer ?
#
loop_
_entity_poly.entity_id
_entity_poly.type
_entity_poly.pdbx_seq_one_letter_code
_entity_poly.pdbx_strand_id
1 'polypeptide(L)'
;MAKKTKRNKSNFKTWLVVYAVLATVTVCLVYGIWAQTFPIKDVEKMEERSAVYDMDGKYYSRLKGYENRVIVGLEDVSPNFIKALLAREDTRFYKHHGVDPVGIARAIVRNIIHMHAREGASTITQQLARNSFPLGGKNLHRKLLEAFMAWRIERNYTKKQILEFYVNRIYFGPGFYGIETASQSYFDKHAKNLTLGESAMLAGLIRGPTRFSPFKNLKGALQQRDTVLDRMVELKMIGRSEADAAKKKSISIVKRRSAGSQDNYAMDAVLRDIDNVLTDEQVEEGGLQIYTTIDAQLEKAAQAAVDNQLRKVEQRPGYSHPKRSEYTEAMKDAREPTNYLQGALIAVDNRTGGIRAIVGGRDFTESNFNRALLSPRQIGSTFKPFVYATAFAHGVSPDTLVDDSPLRSGEVRGAGNWNPSNSDGTNKGLLPAEEGLIQSRNTMSARVGNMAGIGAVQQTALAVGLGKIPGVPSIFLGSFETTLKELTTAYMVFPNEGVHKQTYIIERIDNSDGEVLYQAPHITASQPAISPQISGAVSAVLQKVLDHGTAASARSMGFNKPAGGKTGTTNDYHDAWFVGYTKSLTCGVWVGLDKPETIMSHGYGSALALPIWVDTMNAASSQRYPATPLPVYQLPPAQETPAPGIKAVPENIFRSIRHLFGGH
;
A
#
# COMPACT_ATOMS: atom_id res chain seq x y z
N MET A 1 13.92 -83.11 -0.37
CA MET A 1 14.43 -81.87 0.32
C MET A 1 13.56 -80.66 -0.09
N ALA A 2 12.38 -80.44 0.50
CA ALA A 2 11.60 -79.23 0.28
C ALA A 2 10.55 -79.04 1.38
N LYS A 3 10.97 -78.71 2.62
CA LYS A 3 10.03 -78.39 3.73
C LYS A 3 10.59 -77.39 4.73
N LYS A 4 11.66 -76.61 4.46
CA LYS A 4 12.27 -75.69 5.42
C LYS A 4 12.10 -74.20 5.16
N THR A 5 11.45 -73.76 4.08
CA THR A 5 11.37 -72.34 3.69
C THR A 5 10.05 -71.61 4.06
N LYS A 6 9.00 -72.30 4.51
CA LYS A 6 7.74 -71.65 4.86
C LYS A 6 7.62 -71.10 6.30
N ARG A 7 8.45 -71.55 7.23
CA ARG A 7 8.39 -71.18 8.65
C ARG A 7 9.01 -69.82 8.97
N ASN A 8 9.94 -69.33 8.18
CA ASN A 8 10.62 -68.02 8.43
C ASN A 8 9.83 -66.80 7.95
N LYS A 9 8.95 -66.94 6.93
CA LYS A 9 8.15 -65.83 6.41
C LYS A 9 7.01 -65.40 7.33
N SER A 10 6.46 -66.34 8.12
CA SER A 10 5.38 -66.02 9.09
C SER A 10 5.93 -65.22 10.30
N ASN A 11 7.07 -65.62 10.84
CA ASN A 11 7.68 -64.90 11.96
C ASN A 11 8.15 -63.49 11.58
N PHE A 12 8.65 -63.30 10.36
CA PHE A 12 9.06 -61.97 9.89
C PHE A 12 7.89 -60.98 9.83
N LYS A 13 6.73 -61.40 9.29
CA LYS A 13 5.52 -60.59 9.29
C LYS A 13 5.03 -60.22 10.68
N THR A 14 5.06 -61.19 11.61
CA THR A 14 4.67 -60.95 13.01
C THR A 14 5.62 -59.95 13.70
N TRP A 15 6.93 -60.11 13.54
CA TRP A 15 7.89 -59.16 14.09
C TRP A 15 7.77 -57.76 13.48
N LEU A 16 7.47 -57.64 12.18
CA LEU A 16 7.25 -56.38 11.51
C LEU A 16 6.00 -55.64 12.05
N VAL A 17 4.93 -56.36 12.34
CA VAL A 17 3.75 -55.82 13.02
C VAL A 17 4.05 -55.38 14.46
N VAL A 18 4.83 -56.20 15.23
CA VAL A 18 5.23 -55.87 16.60
C VAL A 18 6.09 -54.59 16.59
N TYR A 19 7.09 -54.46 15.70
CA TYR A 19 7.90 -53.25 15.59
C TYR A 19 7.09 -52.04 15.18
N ALA A 20 6.13 -52.18 14.25
CA ALA A 20 5.25 -51.10 13.85
C ALA A 20 4.35 -50.61 15.01
N VAL A 21 3.82 -51.54 15.80
CA VAL A 21 3.04 -51.21 17.00
C VAL A 21 3.90 -50.53 18.06
N LEU A 22 5.08 -51.06 18.36
CA LEU A 22 6.01 -50.45 19.31
C LEU A 22 6.43 -49.03 18.86
N ALA A 23 6.77 -48.85 17.60
CA ALA A 23 7.11 -47.53 17.05
C ALA A 23 5.93 -46.55 17.16
N THR A 24 4.71 -47.00 16.86
CA THR A 24 3.51 -46.17 17.01
C THR A 24 3.28 -45.79 18.48
N VAL A 25 3.39 -46.73 19.40
CA VAL A 25 3.25 -46.48 20.84
C VAL A 25 4.31 -45.48 21.32
N THR A 26 5.57 -45.64 20.88
CA THR A 26 6.65 -44.72 21.23
C THR A 26 6.38 -43.30 20.71
N VAL A 27 5.95 -43.17 19.47
CA VAL A 27 5.54 -41.86 18.89
C VAL A 27 4.41 -41.26 19.70
N CYS A 28 3.36 -42.04 20.02
CA CYS A 28 2.23 -41.56 20.82
C CYS A 28 2.68 -41.09 22.22
N LEU A 29 3.57 -41.80 22.87
CA LEU A 29 4.12 -41.43 24.19
C LEU A 29 4.92 -40.12 24.11
N VAL A 30 5.85 -40.02 23.15
CA VAL A 30 6.68 -38.83 22.98
C VAL A 30 5.81 -37.59 22.73
N TYR A 31 4.90 -37.66 21.77
CA TYR A 31 4.04 -36.52 21.46
C TYR A 31 3.01 -36.25 22.56
N GLY A 32 2.52 -37.28 23.24
CA GLY A 32 1.63 -37.14 24.40
C GLY A 32 2.30 -36.41 25.57
N ILE A 33 3.56 -36.73 25.87
CA ILE A 33 4.36 -36.03 26.88
C ILE A 33 4.67 -34.59 26.42
N TRP A 34 5.08 -34.42 25.19
CA TRP A 34 5.40 -33.09 24.67
C TRP A 34 4.17 -32.17 24.66
N ALA A 35 3.00 -32.66 24.25
CA ALA A 35 1.78 -31.90 24.34
C ALA A 35 1.47 -31.41 25.77
N GLN A 36 1.97 -32.06 26.83
CA GLN A 36 1.78 -31.59 28.21
C GLN A 36 2.62 -30.35 28.56
N THR A 37 3.66 -30.04 27.79
CA THR A 37 4.51 -28.87 28.06
C THR A 37 3.77 -27.55 27.71
N PHE A 38 2.74 -27.59 26.90
CA PHE A 38 1.94 -26.41 26.54
C PHE A 38 0.87 -26.14 27.61
N PRO A 39 0.76 -24.90 28.15
CA PRO A 39 -0.28 -24.55 29.12
C PRO A 39 -1.66 -24.59 28.44
N ILE A 40 -2.54 -25.51 28.85
CA ILE A 40 -3.84 -25.69 28.19
C ILE A 40 -4.72 -24.45 28.28
N LYS A 41 -4.53 -23.60 29.31
CA LYS A 41 -5.25 -22.34 29.50
C LYS A 41 -4.94 -21.29 28.44
N ASP A 42 -3.90 -21.44 27.65
CA ASP A 42 -3.58 -20.53 26.55
C ASP A 42 -4.65 -20.56 25.45
N VAL A 43 -5.46 -21.61 25.41
CA VAL A 43 -6.69 -21.65 24.60
C VAL A 43 -7.68 -20.55 24.99
N GLU A 44 -7.77 -20.18 26.25
CA GLU A 44 -8.65 -19.12 26.75
C GLU A 44 -8.06 -17.72 26.53
N LYS A 45 -6.72 -17.62 26.50
CA LYS A 45 -6.03 -16.34 26.35
C LYS A 45 -6.13 -15.87 24.90
N MET A 46 -6.80 -14.79 24.68
CA MET A 46 -6.85 -14.09 23.40
C MET A 46 -5.87 -12.91 23.47
N GLU A 47 -4.56 -13.22 23.52
CA GLU A 47 -3.52 -12.20 23.65
C GLU A 47 -3.38 -11.37 22.35
N GLU A 48 -3.09 -10.09 22.52
CA GLU A 48 -2.63 -9.18 21.48
C GLU A 48 -1.26 -9.68 20.98
N ARG A 49 -1.17 -10.10 19.70
CA ARG A 49 0.02 -10.83 19.27
C ARG A 49 0.89 -10.11 18.25
N SER A 50 0.48 -8.98 17.70
CA SER A 50 1.29 -8.29 16.70
C SER A 50 1.55 -6.85 17.06
N ALA A 51 2.82 -6.48 17.10
CA ALA A 51 3.31 -5.14 17.41
C ALA A 51 3.98 -4.51 16.19
N VAL A 52 3.82 -3.20 16.05
CA VAL A 52 4.47 -2.40 15.02
C VAL A 52 5.49 -1.48 15.69
N TYR A 53 6.68 -1.47 15.15
CA TYR A 53 7.80 -0.67 15.63
C TYR A 53 8.18 0.38 14.59
N ASP A 54 8.60 1.56 15.06
CA ASP A 54 9.15 2.61 14.21
C ASP A 54 10.58 2.28 13.75
N MET A 55 11.19 3.16 12.98
CA MET A 55 12.54 3.00 12.46
C MET A 55 13.65 2.90 13.53
N ASP A 56 13.36 3.33 14.75
CA ASP A 56 14.26 3.24 15.91
C ASP A 56 14.03 1.97 16.72
N GLY A 57 13.14 1.08 16.29
CA GLY A 57 12.74 -0.12 17.02
C GLY A 57 11.87 0.19 18.25
N LYS A 58 11.35 1.40 18.37
CA LYS A 58 10.43 1.76 19.45
C LYS A 58 9.03 1.35 19.08
N TYR A 59 8.25 0.94 20.07
CA TYR A 59 6.85 0.63 19.89
C TYR A 59 6.11 1.83 19.28
N TYR A 60 5.50 1.61 18.10
CA TYR A 60 4.78 2.64 17.36
C TYR A 60 3.27 2.45 17.48
N SER A 61 2.78 1.26 17.21
CA SER A 61 1.36 0.93 17.28
C SER A 61 1.16 -0.57 17.40
N ARG A 62 -0.08 -0.98 17.59
CA ARG A 62 -0.50 -2.38 17.48
C ARG A 62 -1.16 -2.59 16.14
N LEU A 63 -1.07 -3.80 15.60
CA LEU A 63 -1.97 -4.19 14.54
C LEU A 63 -3.37 -4.34 15.12
N LYS A 64 -4.13 -3.29 15.09
CA LYS A 64 -5.48 -3.20 15.66
C LYS A 64 -6.57 -3.98 14.90
N GLY A 65 -6.24 -5.03 14.17
CA GLY A 65 -7.19 -6.08 13.83
C GLY A 65 -7.50 -6.98 15.04
N TYR A 66 -6.65 -6.94 16.06
CA TYR A 66 -6.73 -7.76 17.27
C TYR A 66 -7.41 -7.08 18.47
N GLU A 67 -7.36 -5.77 18.61
CA GLU A 67 -8.08 -5.05 19.68
C GLU A 67 -9.58 -4.91 19.42
N ASN A 68 -10.01 -4.93 18.16
CA ASN A 68 -11.44 -4.95 17.81
C ASN A 68 -12.01 -6.37 17.78
N ARG A 69 -11.28 -7.35 18.30
CA ARG A 69 -11.87 -8.66 18.57
C ARG A 69 -12.93 -8.48 19.64
N VAL A 70 -14.14 -8.24 19.19
CA VAL A 70 -15.30 -8.27 20.07
C VAL A 70 -15.55 -9.72 20.37
N ILE A 71 -15.18 -10.13 21.59
CA ILE A 71 -15.47 -11.48 22.10
C ILE A 71 -16.96 -11.53 22.37
N VAL A 72 -17.63 -12.50 21.75
CA VAL A 72 -19.06 -12.75 21.92
C VAL A 72 -19.29 -14.16 22.43
N GLY A 73 -20.32 -14.33 23.28
CA GLY A 73 -20.81 -15.64 23.63
C GLY A 73 -21.39 -16.36 22.41
N LEU A 74 -21.42 -17.69 22.43
CA LEU A 74 -21.98 -18.47 21.31
C LEU A 74 -23.45 -18.17 21.07
N GLU A 75 -24.21 -17.71 22.09
CA GLU A 75 -25.60 -17.25 22.02
C GLU A 75 -25.78 -15.95 21.23
N ASP A 76 -24.73 -15.17 21.07
CA ASP A 76 -24.71 -13.94 20.26
C ASP A 76 -24.17 -14.16 18.83
N VAL A 77 -24.00 -15.41 18.43
CA VAL A 77 -23.64 -15.80 17.06
C VAL A 77 -24.87 -16.44 16.38
N SER A 78 -25.12 -16.00 15.13
CA SER A 78 -26.25 -16.54 14.34
C SER A 78 -26.18 -18.08 14.24
N PRO A 79 -27.26 -18.80 14.53
CA PRO A 79 -27.32 -20.24 14.30
C PRO A 79 -27.03 -20.64 12.85
N ASN A 80 -27.31 -19.76 11.89
CA ASN A 80 -26.99 -19.96 10.48
C ASN A 80 -25.49 -20.03 10.25
N PHE A 81 -24.73 -19.17 10.95
CA PHE A 81 -23.27 -19.19 10.84
C PHE A 81 -22.69 -20.49 11.44
N ILE A 82 -23.17 -20.91 12.60
CA ILE A 82 -22.71 -22.16 13.23
C ILE A 82 -22.98 -23.36 12.31
N LYS A 83 -24.17 -23.44 11.71
CA LYS A 83 -24.50 -24.50 10.74
C LYS A 83 -23.59 -24.43 9.51
N ALA A 84 -23.36 -23.25 8.94
CA ALA A 84 -22.51 -23.06 7.78
C ALA A 84 -21.05 -23.42 8.07
N LEU A 85 -20.53 -23.00 9.24
CA LEU A 85 -19.21 -23.34 9.73
C LEU A 85 -19.02 -24.85 9.85
N LEU A 86 -19.94 -25.54 10.55
CA LEU A 86 -19.88 -27.00 10.71
C LEU A 86 -19.99 -27.73 9.38
N ALA A 87 -20.86 -27.26 8.48
CA ALA A 87 -21.00 -27.85 7.14
C ALA A 87 -19.72 -27.73 6.33
N ARG A 88 -18.98 -26.63 6.51
CA ARG A 88 -17.77 -26.31 5.78
C ARG A 88 -16.54 -26.99 6.35
N GLU A 89 -16.30 -26.84 7.65
CA GLU A 89 -15.03 -27.17 8.30
C GLU A 89 -15.07 -28.53 8.99
N ASP A 90 -16.19 -28.87 9.68
CA ASP A 90 -16.24 -30.07 10.53
C ASP A 90 -17.66 -30.63 10.71
N THR A 91 -18.12 -31.35 9.72
CA THR A 91 -19.50 -31.92 9.72
C THR A 91 -19.79 -32.90 10.86
N ARG A 92 -18.75 -33.44 11.49
CA ARG A 92 -18.84 -34.43 12.55
C ARG A 92 -18.38 -33.91 13.91
N PHE A 93 -18.23 -32.58 14.05
CA PHE A 93 -17.71 -31.92 15.24
C PHE A 93 -18.24 -32.50 16.57
N TYR A 94 -19.53 -32.72 16.66
CA TYR A 94 -20.16 -33.29 17.87
C TYR A 94 -19.99 -34.80 18.01
N LYS A 95 -19.37 -35.51 17.06
CA LYS A 95 -19.24 -36.98 17.01
C LYS A 95 -17.83 -37.52 17.25
N HIS A 96 -16.83 -36.63 17.32
CA HIS A 96 -15.42 -37.01 17.55
C HIS A 96 -14.86 -36.29 18.77
N HIS A 97 -13.66 -36.70 19.21
CA HIS A 97 -12.94 -36.15 20.36
C HIS A 97 -11.59 -35.56 19.91
N GLY A 98 -11.62 -34.44 19.16
CA GLY A 98 -10.47 -33.69 18.69
C GLY A 98 -9.99 -34.10 17.31
N VAL A 99 -9.94 -35.36 16.98
CA VAL A 99 -9.56 -35.90 15.66
C VAL A 99 -10.74 -36.70 15.10
N ASP A 100 -11.03 -36.57 13.80
CA ASP A 100 -12.07 -37.36 13.10
C ASP A 100 -11.46 -38.43 12.21
N PRO A 101 -11.25 -39.68 12.68
CA PRO A 101 -10.66 -40.74 11.86
C PRO A 101 -11.51 -41.10 10.63
N VAL A 102 -12.85 -40.98 10.74
CA VAL A 102 -13.77 -41.24 9.63
C VAL A 102 -13.68 -40.15 8.57
N GLY A 103 -13.55 -38.90 9.01
CA GLY A 103 -13.28 -37.76 8.12
C GLY A 103 -11.94 -37.89 7.37
N ILE A 104 -10.88 -38.29 8.07
CA ILE A 104 -9.57 -38.56 7.48
C ILE A 104 -9.66 -39.68 6.42
N ALA A 105 -10.27 -40.80 6.74
CA ALA A 105 -10.45 -41.93 5.80
C ALA A 105 -11.21 -41.48 4.55
N ARG A 106 -12.32 -40.74 4.73
CA ARG A 106 -13.13 -40.20 3.64
C ARG A 106 -12.31 -39.23 2.76
N ALA A 107 -11.54 -38.31 3.36
CA ALA A 107 -10.70 -37.36 2.63
C ALA A 107 -9.61 -38.07 1.82
N ILE A 108 -8.97 -39.10 2.37
CA ILE A 108 -7.98 -39.92 1.65
C ILE A 108 -8.62 -40.57 0.41
N VAL A 109 -9.76 -41.24 0.57
CA VAL A 109 -10.46 -41.89 -0.54
C VAL A 109 -10.84 -40.89 -1.63
N ARG A 110 -11.40 -39.74 -1.28
CA ARG A 110 -11.77 -38.70 -2.26
C ARG A 110 -10.58 -38.07 -2.97
N ASN A 111 -9.50 -37.79 -2.24
CA ASN A 111 -8.27 -37.23 -2.83
C ASN A 111 -7.61 -38.24 -3.82
N ILE A 112 -7.69 -39.53 -3.53
CA ILE A 112 -7.23 -40.59 -4.46
C ILE A 112 -8.11 -40.65 -5.71
N ILE A 113 -9.44 -40.63 -5.55
CA ILE A 113 -10.39 -40.71 -6.68
C ILE A 113 -10.25 -39.48 -7.61
N HIS A 114 -10.03 -38.29 -7.06
CA HIS A 114 -10.00 -37.07 -7.85
C HIS A 114 -8.59 -36.60 -8.24
N MET A 115 -7.53 -37.36 -7.93
CA MET A 115 -6.11 -37.06 -8.22
C MET A 115 -5.65 -35.67 -7.78
N HIS A 116 -6.36 -34.98 -6.91
CA HIS A 116 -6.02 -33.64 -6.40
C HIS A 116 -6.37 -33.53 -4.92
N ALA A 117 -5.54 -32.86 -4.14
CA ALA A 117 -5.79 -32.57 -2.72
C ALA A 117 -6.92 -31.50 -2.58
N ARG A 118 -8.17 -31.92 -2.67
CA ARG A 118 -9.36 -31.02 -2.62
C ARG A 118 -10.02 -30.92 -1.26
N GLU A 119 -9.93 -31.95 -0.41
CA GLU A 119 -10.55 -31.95 0.93
C GLU A 119 -9.49 -31.95 2.03
N GLY A 120 -9.56 -30.98 2.95
CA GLY A 120 -8.83 -30.99 4.20
C GLY A 120 -9.52 -31.90 5.22
N ALA A 121 -8.73 -32.58 6.06
CA ALA A 121 -9.24 -33.50 7.10
C ALA A 121 -9.02 -32.97 8.52
N SER A 122 -8.68 -31.68 8.68
CA SER A 122 -8.46 -31.06 9.99
C SER A 122 -9.79 -30.71 10.65
N THR A 123 -9.96 -31.03 11.92
CA THR A 123 -11.13 -30.66 12.71
C THR A 123 -11.05 -29.23 13.21
N ILE A 124 -12.19 -28.65 13.63
CA ILE A 124 -12.25 -27.36 14.31
C ILE A 124 -11.32 -27.34 15.53
N THR A 125 -11.27 -28.41 16.32
CA THR A 125 -10.41 -28.48 17.51
C THR A 125 -8.91 -28.52 17.16
N GLN A 126 -8.53 -29.17 16.05
CA GLN A 126 -7.15 -29.13 15.54
C GLN A 126 -6.76 -27.74 15.03
N GLN A 127 -7.68 -27.03 14.34
CA GLN A 127 -7.46 -25.66 13.92
C GLN A 127 -7.36 -24.71 15.13
N LEU A 128 -8.20 -24.91 16.16
CA LEU A 128 -8.11 -24.16 17.41
C LEU A 128 -6.75 -24.39 18.10
N ALA A 129 -6.30 -25.65 18.18
CA ALA A 129 -4.97 -25.98 18.74
C ALA A 129 -3.86 -25.25 17.99
N ARG A 130 -3.87 -25.28 16.66
CA ARG A 130 -2.89 -24.59 15.81
C ARG A 130 -2.85 -23.08 16.07
N ASN A 131 -4.03 -22.46 16.24
CA ASN A 131 -4.16 -21.01 16.42
C ASN A 131 -3.98 -20.56 17.88
N SER A 132 -3.75 -21.48 18.82
CA SER A 132 -3.63 -21.18 20.25
C SER A 132 -2.26 -21.48 20.82
N PHE A 133 -1.45 -22.30 20.13
CA PHE A 133 -0.16 -22.77 20.64
C PHE A 133 0.93 -22.63 19.58
N PRO A 134 2.18 -22.30 19.96
CA PRO A 134 3.33 -22.24 19.05
C PRO A 134 3.79 -23.66 18.68
N LEU A 135 3.10 -24.28 17.71
CA LEU A 135 3.37 -25.67 17.31
C LEU A 135 4.43 -25.82 16.21
N GLY A 136 5.06 -24.72 15.78
CA GLY A 136 6.09 -24.69 14.73
C GLY A 136 5.56 -24.74 13.31
N GLY A 137 6.46 -24.72 12.31
CA GLY A 137 6.14 -24.59 10.89
C GLY A 137 5.38 -25.77 10.25
N LYS A 138 4.93 -25.63 9.00
CA LYS A 138 4.15 -26.65 8.24
C LYS A 138 4.95 -27.95 8.01
N ASN A 139 4.80 -28.93 8.88
CA ASN A 139 5.41 -30.25 8.75
C ASN A 139 4.55 -31.34 9.43
N LEU A 140 4.93 -32.60 9.24
CA LEU A 140 4.24 -33.74 9.85
C LEU A 140 4.29 -33.67 11.39
N HIS A 141 5.38 -33.16 11.95
CA HIS A 141 5.57 -32.96 13.37
C HIS A 141 4.50 -32.06 13.99
N ARG A 142 4.27 -30.86 13.40
CA ARG A 142 3.18 -29.97 13.80
C ARG A 142 1.83 -30.69 13.74
N LYS A 143 1.57 -31.46 12.68
CA LYS A 143 0.30 -32.16 12.50
C LYS A 143 0.02 -33.18 13.57
N LEU A 144 1.04 -33.87 14.07
CA LEU A 144 0.93 -34.77 15.22
C LEU A 144 0.67 -33.98 16.50
N LEU A 145 1.38 -32.89 16.76
CA LEU A 145 1.13 -32.03 17.93
C LEU A 145 -0.29 -31.46 17.91
N GLU A 146 -0.76 -30.96 16.78
CA GLU A 146 -2.16 -30.50 16.62
C GLU A 146 -3.17 -31.58 17.06
N ALA A 147 -2.93 -32.83 16.69
CA ALA A 147 -3.81 -33.94 17.06
C ALA A 147 -3.82 -34.22 18.57
N PHE A 148 -2.63 -34.25 19.20
CA PHE A 148 -2.51 -34.44 20.64
C PHE A 148 -3.06 -33.26 21.45
N MET A 149 -2.81 -32.03 20.99
CA MET A 149 -3.37 -30.82 21.60
C MET A 149 -4.89 -30.77 21.45
N ALA A 150 -5.43 -31.12 20.28
CA ALA A 150 -6.88 -31.21 20.07
C ALA A 150 -7.54 -32.22 21.02
N TRP A 151 -6.90 -33.39 21.23
CA TRP A 151 -7.37 -34.37 22.20
C TRP A 151 -7.35 -33.82 23.65
N ARG A 152 -6.29 -33.08 24.03
CA ARG A 152 -6.21 -32.43 25.35
C ARG A 152 -7.28 -31.35 25.52
N ILE A 153 -7.52 -30.52 24.49
CA ILE A 153 -8.57 -29.50 24.52
C ILE A 153 -9.93 -30.14 24.76
N GLU A 154 -10.27 -31.19 24.04
CA GLU A 154 -11.58 -31.92 24.20
C GLU A 154 -11.75 -32.60 25.57
N ARG A 155 -10.67 -32.86 26.28
CA ARG A 155 -10.74 -33.38 27.67
C ARG A 155 -10.98 -32.31 28.72
N ASN A 156 -10.63 -31.08 28.42
CA ASN A 156 -10.69 -29.96 29.38
C ASN A 156 -11.85 -29.00 29.10
N TYR A 157 -12.37 -28.97 27.87
CA TYR A 157 -13.42 -28.03 27.45
C TYR A 157 -14.57 -28.75 26.77
N THR A 158 -15.79 -28.24 26.99
CA THR A 158 -16.99 -28.72 26.32
C THR A 158 -16.98 -28.29 24.83
N LYS A 159 -17.74 -29.01 24.01
CA LYS A 159 -17.93 -28.66 22.60
C LYS A 159 -18.42 -27.21 22.40
N LYS A 160 -19.27 -26.69 23.29
CA LYS A 160 -19.75 -25.31 23.27
C LYS A 160 -18.57 -24.34 23.48
N GLN A 161 -17.75 -24.57 24.50
CA GLN A 161 -16.58 -23.73 24.77
C GLN A 161 -15.53 -23.76 23.64
N ILE A 162 -15.25 -24.97 23.10
CA ILE A 162 -14.33 -25.12 21.96
C ILE A 162 -14.83 -24.32 20.76
N LEU A 163 -16.12 -24.38 20.46
CA LEU A 163 -16.70 -23.64 19.35
C LEU A 163 -16.66 -22.13 19.60
N GLU A 164 -16.92 -21.68 20.83
CA GLU A 164 -16.85 -20.29 21.24
C GLU A 164 -15.42 -19.73 21.12
N PHE A 165 -14.41 -20.47 21.62
CA PHE A 165 -13.00 -20.09 21.43
C PHE A 165 -12.63 -20.01 19.95
N TYR A 166 -13.13 -20.95 19.14
CA TYR A 166 -12.85 -20.98 17.72
C TYR A 166 -13.45 -19.79 16.97
N VAL A 167 -14.76 -19.53 17.12
CA VAL A 167 -15.44 -18.44 16.37
C VAL A 167 -14.93 -17.05 16.73
N ASN A 168 -14.39 -16.88 17.94
CA ASN A 168 -13.77 -15.64 18.38
C ASN A 168 -12.30 -15.50 17.92
N ARG A 169 -11.67 -16.58 17.39
CA ARG A 169 -10.24 -16.59 17.06
C ARG A 169 -9.94 -16.65 15.57
N ILE A 170 -10.84 -17.23 14.77
CA ILE A 170 -10.58 -17.44 13.34
C ILE A 170 -10.42 -16.12 12.57
N TYR A 171 -9.57 -16.17 11.54
CA TYR A 171 -9.28 -15.07 10.66
C TYR A 171 -10.21 -15.06 9.44
N PHE A 172 -10.82 -13.90 9.14
CA PHE A 172 -11.79 -13.74 8.05
C PHE A 172 -11.30 -12.82 6.91
N GLY A 173 -10.05 -12.43 6.89
CA GLY A 173 -9.49 -11.52 5.90
C GLY A 173 -8.96 -10.22 6.52
N PRO A 174 -8.61 -9.21 5.74
CA PRO A 174 -7.66 -8.17 6.11
C PRO A 174 -7.87 -7.56 7.50
N GLY A 175 -7.18 -8.11 8.51
CA GLY A 175 -7.24 -7.65 9.90
C GLY A 175 -8.51 -8.03 10.69
N PHE A 176 -9.38 -8.96 10.19
CA PHE A 176 -10.62 -9.32 10.86
C PHE A 176 -10.52 -10.68 11.55
N TYR A 177 -10.34 -10.66 12.85
CA TYR A 177 -10.34 -11.84 13.71
C TYR A 177 -11.60 -11.92 14.54
N GLY A 178 -12.20 -13.11 14.58
CA GLY A 178 -13.47 -13.36 15.24
C GLY A 178 -14.69 -12.96 14.41
N ILE A 179 -15.76 -13.69 14.66
CA ILE A 179 -17.01 -13.60 13.87
C ILE A 179 -17.69 -12.24 14.01
N GLU A 180 -17.68 -11.64 15.19
CA GLU A 180 -18.32 -10.35 15.43
C GLU A 180 -17.62 -9.24 14.66
N THR A 181 -16.27 -9.20 14.73
CA THR A 181 -15.47 -8.25 13.96
C THR A 181 -15.69 -8.40 12.46
N ALA A 182 -15.70 -9.64 11.95
CA ALA A 182 -15.94 -9.90 10.54
C ALA A 182 -17.35 -9.49 10.10
N SER A 183 -18.36 -9.77 10.92
CA SER A 183 -19.75 -9.41 10.66
C SER A 183 -19.93 -7.89 10.55
N GLN A 184 -19.40 -7.15 11.51
CA GLN A 184 -19.45 -5.70 11.51
C GLN A 184 -18.68 -5.10 10.33
N SER A 185 -17.47 -5.63 10.06
CA SER A 185 -16.59 -5.10 9.01
C SER A 185 -17.08 -5.34 7.59
N TYR A 186 -17.68 -6.49 7.31
CA TYR A 186 -18.18 -6.80 5.97
C TYR A 186 -19.63 -6.37 5.76
N PHE A 187 -20.48 -6.40 6.80
CA PHE A 187 -21.92 -6.23 6.64
C PHE A 187 -22.53 -5.13 7.51
N ASP A 188 -21.76 -4.52 8.41
CA ASP A 188 -22.21 -3.52 9.39
C ASP A 188 -23.33 -4.07 10.30
N LYS A 189 -23.18 -5.34 10.76
CA LYS A 189 -24.15 -6.08 11.56
C LYS A 189 -23.48 -6.83 12.69
N HIS A 190 -24.18 -7.00 13.79
CA HIS A 190 -23.78 -7.97 14.82
C HIS A 190 -23.85 -9.40 14.29
N ALA A 191 -22.95 -10.27 14.75
CA ALA A 191 -22.89 -11.68 14.34
C ALA A 191 -24.20 -12.43 14.56
N LYS A 192 -24.98 -12.05 15.56
CA LYS A 192 -26.32 -12.57 15.85
C LYS A 192 -27.30 -12.35 14.70
N ASN A 193 -27.16 -11.27 13.96
CA ASN A 193 -28.08 -10.81 12.92
C ASN A 193 -27.68 -11.23 11.50
N LEU A 194 -26.67 -12.09 11.37
CA LEU A 194 -26.23 -12.60 10.06
C LEU A 194 -27.33 -13.44 9.40
N THR A 195 -27.64 -13.08 8.16
CA THR A 195 -28.54 -13.88 7.30
C THR A 195 -27.86 -15.18 6.87
N LEU A 196 -28.64 -16.14 6.33
CA LEU A 196 -28.09 -17.40 5.83
C LEU A 196 -27.00 -17.18 4.75
N GLY A 197 -27.22 -16.24 3.80
CA GLY A 197 -26.25 -15.94 2.75
C GLY A 197 -24.96 -15.32 3.27
N GLU A 198 -25.04 -14.37 4.20
CA GLU A 198 -23.88 -13.74 4.85
C GLU A 198 -23.12 -14.76 5.71
N SER A 199 -23.83 -15.59 6.47
CA SER A 199 -23.28 -16.69 7.26
C SER A 199 -22.49 -17.69 6.40
N ALA A 200 -23.06 -18.10 5.29
CA ALA A 200 -22.41 -19.02 4.35
C ALA A 200 -21.20 -18.35 3.66
N MET A 201 -21.28 -17.06 3.37
CA MET A 201 -20.12 -16.31 2.84
C MET A 201 -18.98 -16.31 3.83
N LEU A 202 -19.19 -15.88 5.09
CA LEU A 202 -18.13 -15.88 6.10
C LEU A 202 -17.53 -17.27 6.32
N ALA A 203 -18.34 -18.31 6.45
CA ALA A 203 -17.86 -19.68 6.56
C ALA A 203 -17.01 -20.09 5.33
N GLY A 204 -17.36 -19.60 4.14
CA GLY A 204 -16.62 -19.83 2.90
C GLY A 204 -15.27 -19.13 2.84
N LEU A 205 -15.13 -17.96 3.47
CA LEU A 205 -13.86 -17.20 3.50
C LEU A 205 -12.76 -17.91 4.29
N ILE A 206 -13.07 -18.73 5.29
CA ILE A 206 -12.11 -19.38 6.19
C ILE A 206 -11.03 -20.15 5.41
N ARG A 207 -11.36 -20.69 4.24
CA ARG A 207 -10.40 -21.45 3.41
C ARG A 207 -9.29 -20.61 2.78
N GLY A 208 -9.49 -19.32 2.61
CA GLY A 208 -8.53 -18.39 1.99
C GLY A 208 -9.00 -16.96 2.18
N PRO A 209 -8.90 -16.44 3.42
CA PRO A 209 -9.55 -15.21 3.81
C PRO A 209 -9.10 -13.99 3.00
N THR A 210 -7.82 -13.88 2.70
CA THR A 210 -7.29 -12.79 1.87
C THR A 210 -7.64 -12.96 0.39
N ARG A 211 -7.56 -14.20 -0.13
CA ARG A 211 -7.86 -14.51 -1.54
C ARG A 211 -9.33 -14.29 -1.89
N PHE A 212 -10.23 -14.64 -0.98
CA PHE A 212 -11.67 -14.55 -1.17
C PHE A 212 -12.31 -13.35 -0.45
N SER A 213 -11.50 -12.42 0.07
CA SER A 213 -12.03 -11.20 0.69
C SER A 213 -13.02 -10.48 -0.24
N PRO A 214 -14.26 -10.21 0.18
CA PRO A 214 -15.26 -9.52 -0.64
C PRO A 214 -14.82 -8.15 -1.13
N PHE A 215 -13.90 -7.50 -0.44
CA PHE A 215 -13.33 -6.21 -0.84
C PHE A 215 -12.43 -6.29 -2.06
N LYS A 216 -11.73 -7.42 -2.24
CA LYS A 216 -10.80 -7.65 -3.36
C LYS A 216 -11.41 -8.54 -4.44
N ASN A 217 -12.24 -9.50 -4.06
CA ASN A 217 -12.76 -10.56 -4.94
C ASN A 217 -14.19 -10.97 -4.57
N LEU A 218 -15.14 -10.06 -4.74
CA LEU A 218 -16.56 -10.32 -4.44
C LEU A 218 -17.10 -11.54 -5.20
N LYS A 219 -16.71 -11.73 -6.48
CA LYS A 219 -17.12 -12.88 -7.27
C LYS A 219 -16.64 -14.19 -6.64
N GLY A 220 -15.40 -14.26 -6.20
CA GLY A 220 -14.85 -15.42 -5.50
C GLY A 220 -15.54 -15.66 -4.15
N ALA A 221 -15.83 -14.60 -3.38
CA ALA A 221 -16.59 -14.71 -2.11
C ALA A 221 -17.99 -15.27 -2.33
N LEU A 222 -18.71 -14.82 -3.36
CA LEU A 222 -20.03 -15.35 -3.72
C LEU A 222 -19.97 -16.82 -4.14
N GLN A 223 -18.95 -17.24 -4.88
CA GLN A 223 -18.73 -18.64 -5.22
C GLN A 223 -18.48 -19.52 -3.98
N GLN A 224 -17.71 -19.02 -3.00
CA GLN A 224 -17.52 -19.73 -1.73
C GLN A 224 -18.82 -19.82 -0.94
N ARG A 225 -19.62 -18.76 -0.86
CA ARG A 225 -20.98 -18.77 -0.28
C ARG A 225 -21.83 -19.87 -0.89
N ASP A 226 -21.89 -19.91 -2.23
CA ASP A 226 -22.73 -20.88 -2.95
C ASP A 226 -22.27 -22.32 -2.69
N THR A 227 -20.95 -22.55 -2.64
CA THR A 227 -20.37 -23.86 -2.27
C THR A 227 -20.79 -24.30 -0.86
N VAL A 228 -20.80 -23.36 0.11
CA VAL A 228 -21.22 -23.68 1.49
C VAL A 228 -22.72 -23.96 1.54
N LEU A 229 -23.56 -23.17 0.87
CA LEU A 229 -25.00 -23.39 0.81
C LEU A 229 -25.34 -24.74 0.18
N ASP A 230 -24.70 -25.12 -0.92
CA ASP A 230 -24.89 -26.44 -1.54
C ASP A 230 -24.47 -27.56 -0.58
N ARG A 231 -23.38 -27.37 0.15
CA ARG A 231 -22.93 -28.33 1.16
C ARG A 231 -23.94 -28.50 2.32
N MET A 232 -24.53 -27.39 2.77
CA MET A 232 -25.59 -27.44 3.81
C MET A 232 -26.83 -28.21 3.33
N VAL A 233 -27.19 -28.09 2.04
CA VAL A 233 -28.29 -28.89 1.44
C VAL A 233 -27.91 -30.36 1.37
N GLU A 234 -26.72 -30.73 0.92
CA GLU A 234 -26.23 -32.11 0.90
C GLU A 234 -26.28 -32.77 2.28
N LEU A 235 -25.99 -32.00 3.32
CA LEU A 235 -26.01 -32.43 4.71
C LEU A 235 -27.42 -32.39 5.36
N LYS A 236 -28.43 -31.98 4.58
CA LYS A 236 -29.82 -31.80 5.05
C LYS A 236 -29.97 -30.82 6.23
N MET A 237 -29.06 -29.82 6.30
CA MET A 237 -29.10 -28.76 7.31
C MET A 237 -30.07 -27.64 6.94
N ILE A 238 -30.30 -27.45 5.63
CA ILE A 238 -31.27 -26.50 5.04
C ILE A 238 -31.95 -27.12 3.82
N GLY A 239 -33.10 -26.58 3.43
CA GLY A 239 -33.83 -26.99 2.23
C GLY A 239 -33.20 -26.40 0.94
N ARG A 240 -33.42 -27.06 -0.21
CA ARG A 240 -32.95 -26.57 -1.52
C ARG A 240 -33.52 -25.18 -1.83
N SER A 241 -34.82 -24.98 -1.62
CA SER A 241 -35.49 -23.69 -1.84
C SER A 241 -34.91 -22.56 -1.00
N GLU A 242 -34.51 -22.85 0.24
CA GLU A 242 -33.92 -21.91 1.16
C GLU A 242 -32.49 -21.49 0.68
N ALA A 243 -31.70 -22.48 0.23
CA ALA A 243 -30.40 -22.23 -0.35
C ALA A 243 -30.48 -21.37 -1.63
N ASP A 244 -31.42 -21.70 -2.53
CA ASP A 244 -31.61 -20.98 -3.79
C ASP A 244 -32.08 -19.54 -3.56
N ALA A 245 -32.96 -19.32 -2.56
CA ALA A 245 -33.35 -17.98 -2.13
C ALA A 245 -32.16 -17.16 -1.58
N ALA A 246 -31.32 -17.80 -0.75
CA ALA A 246 -30.13 -17.15 -0.20
C ALA A 246 -29.08 -16.82 -1.28
N LYS A 247 -28.94 -17.66 -2.33
CA LYS A 247 -28.06 -17.38 -3.48
C LYS A 247 -28.54 -16.21 -4.32
N LYS A 248 -29.85 -16.08 -4.53
CA LYS A 248 -30.47 -14.99 -5.32
C LYS A 248 -30.42 -13.64 -4.60
N LYS A 249 -30.42 -13.65 -3.27
CA LYS A 249 -30.41 -12.42 -2.47
C LYS A 249 -29.05 -11.74 -2.60
N SER A 250 -29.05 -10.46 -3.03
CA SER A 250 -27.85 -9.64 -3.06
C SER A 250 -27.30 -9.43 -1.65
N ILE A 251 -25.98 -9.51 -1.49
CA ILE A 251 -25.29 -9.20 -0.25
C ILE A 251 -24.66 -7.83 -0.42
N SER A 252 -25.05 -6.89 0.42
CA SER A 252 -24.42 -5.57 0.49
C SER A 252 -23.13 -5.69 1.28
N ILE A 253 -22.02 -5.46 0.61
CA ILE A 253 -20.71 -5.34 1.27
C ILE A 253 -20.50 -3.87 1.59
N VAL A 254 -20.24 -3.57 2.84
CA VAL A 254 -19.87 -2.22 3.27
C VAL A 254 -18.58 -1.84 2.55
N LYS A 255 -18.53 -0.66 1.92
CA LYS A 255 -17.25 -0.16 1.36
C LYS A 255 -16.19 -0.30 2.45
N ARG A 256 -15.02 -0.87 2.09
CA ARG A 256 -13.92 -1.08 3.05
C ARG A 256 -13.78 0.18 3.90
N ARG A 257 -14.27 0.10 5.11
CA ARG A 257 -13.77 0.91 6.20
C ARG A 257 -12.52 0.19 6.64
N SER A 258 -11.44 0.89 6.85
CA SER A 258 -10.39 0.37 7.70
C SER A 258 -11.08 0.00 9.01
N ALA A 259 -11.38 -1.29 9.12
CA ALA A 259 -12.10 -1.81 10.27
C ALA A 259 -11.24 -1.55 11.47
N GLY A 260 -11.74 -0.69 12.32
CA GLY A 260 -11.29 -0.44 13.66
C GLY A 260 -9.83 -0.11 13.84
N SER A 261 -9.58 1.14 14.20
CA SER A 261 -8.42 1.61 14.92
C SER A 261 -7.06 1.43 14.26
N GLN A 262 -6.96 1.77 13.00
CA GLN A 262 -5.72 2.28 12.48
C GLN A 262 -5.64 3.72 12.95
N ASP A 263 -4.69 4.02 13.81
CA ASP A 263 -4.61 5.33 14.44
C ASP A 263 -4.26 6.44 13.44
N ASN A 264 -3.70 6.06 12.26
CA ASN A 264 -3.26 7.00 11.24
C ASN A 264 -3.04 6.36 9.85
N TYR A 265 -2.71 7.20 8.86
CA TYR A 265 -2.46 6.80 7.49
C TYR A 265 -1.21 5.93 7.30
N ALA A 266 -0.22 6.04 8.20
CA ALA A 266 0.96 5.20 8.17
C ALA A 266 0.61 3.74 8.51
N MET A 267 -0.27 3.53 9.49
CA MET A 267 -0.77 2.19 9.81
C MET A 267 -1.63 1.60 8.68
N ASP A 268 -2.43 2.43 7.97
CA ASP A 268 -3.13 1.96 6.76
C ASP A 268 -2.15 1.47 5.68
N ALA A 269 -1.04 2.20 5.50
CA ALA A 269 0.01 1.79 4.55
C ALA A 269 0.69 0.47 4.98
N VAL A 270 1.02 0.31 6.26
CA VAL A 270 1.60 -0.92 6.81
C VAL A 270 0.68 -2.12 6.57
N LEU A 271 -0.62 -1.98 6.88
CA LEU A 271 -1.58 -3.08 6.70
C LEU A 271 -1.74 -3.49 5.23
N ARG A 272 -1.70 -2.52 4.31
CA ARG A 272 -1.75 -2.81 2.87
C ARG A 272 -0.52 -3.58 2.40
N ASP A 273 0.66 -3.25 2.95
CA ASP A 273 1.89 -3.94 2.58
C ASP A 273 1.97 -5.33 3.19
N ILE A 274 1.47 -5.56 4.42
CA ILE A 274 1.38 -6.92 5.02
C ILE A 274 0.65 -7.89 4.08
N ASP A 275 -0.51 -7.48 3.53
CA ASP A 275 -1.30 -8.28 2.60
C ASP A 275 -0.55 -8.65 1.29
N ASN A 276 0.57 -7.95 0.99
CA ASN A 276 1.37 -8.21 -0.20
C ASN A 276 2.61 -9.06 0.08
N VAL A 277 3.11 -9.07 1.33
CA VAL A 277 4.41 -9.68 1.68
C VAL A 277 4.28 -10.95 2.52
N LEU A 278 3.13 -11.18 3.18
CA LEU A 278 2.86 -12.39 3.95
C LEU A 278 1.78 -13.25 3.30
N THR A 279 1.84 -14.56 3.59
CA THR A 279 0.78 -15.50 3.23
C THR A 279 -0.35 -15.45 4.25
N ASP A 280 -1.56 -15.91 3.86
CA ASP A 280 -2.70 -16.00 4.76
C ASP A 280 -2.37 -16.78 6.04
N GLU A 281 -1.58 -17.85 5.92
CA GLU A 281 -1.20 -18.68 7.06
C GLU A 281 -0.28 -17.97 8.04
N GLN A 282 0.68 -17.18 7.53
CA GLN A 282 1.58 -16.39 8.37
C GLN A 282 0.84 -15.30 9.15
N VAL A 283 -0.17 -14.71 8.51
CA VAL A 283 -1.03 -13.72 9.17
C VAL A 283 -1.95 -14.39 10.20
N GLU A 284 -2.48 -15.59 9.89
CA GLU A 284 -3.32 -16.37 10.81
C GLU A 284 -2.56 -16.84 12.07
N GLU A 285 -1.30 -17.18 11.94
CA GLU A 285 -0.43 -17.60 13.06
C GLU A 285 -0.28 -16.44 14.07
N GLY A 286 -0.33 -15.19 13.63
CA GLY A 286 -0.21 -14.01 14.49
C GLY A 286 1.16 -13.87 15.16
N GLY A 287 1.25 -13.09 16.23
CA GLY A 287 2.51 -12.91 16.97
C GLY A 287 3.58 -12.13 16.20
N LEU A 288 3.18 -11.37 15.19
CA LEU A 288 4.09 -10.66 14.30
C LEU A 288 4.76 -9.47 14.99
N GLN A 289 6.06 -9.34 14.79
CA GLN A 289 6.83 -8.16 15.13
C GLN A 289 7.19 -7.43 13.84
N ILE A 290 6.55 -6.30 13.59
CA ILE A 290 6.63 -5.58 12.33
C ILE A 290 7.48 -4.34 12.52
N TYR A 291 8.67 -4.36 11.96
CA TYR A 291 9.60 -3.23 11.97
C TYR A 291 9.35 -2.39 10.73
N THR A 292 9.07 -1.11 10.94
CA THR A 292 8.75 -0.19 9.84
C THR A 292 9.86 0.82 9.63
N THR A 293 9.78 1.52 8.51
CA THR A 293 10.67 2.64 8.19
C THR A 293 10.15 3.98 8.73
N ILE A 294 9.05 4.01 9.47
CA ILE A 294 8.37 5.23 9.92
C ILE A 294 9.27 5.99 10.92
N ASP A 295 9.48 7.27 10.68
CA ASP A 295 9.97 8.22 11.66
C ASP A 295 8.79 8.85 12.40
N ALA A 296 8.50 8.38 13.60
CA ALA A 296 7.31 8.81 14.37
C ALA A 296 7.28 10.32 14.64
N GLN A 297 8.45 10.97 14.74
CA GLN A 297 8.54 12.42 14.96
C GLN A 297 8.23 13.18 13.66
N LEU A 298 8.80 12.75 12.56
CA LEU A 298 8.55 13.34 11.24
C LEU A 298 7.09 13.13 10.81
N GLU A 299 6.53 11.96 11.04
CA GLU A 299 5.12 11.63 10.79
C GLU A 299 4.18 12.61 11.51
N LYS A 300 4.41 12.81 12.81
CA LYS A 300 3.63 13.76 13.62
C LYS A 300 3.76 15.20 13.13
N ALA A 301 4.96 15.62 12.76
CA ALA A 301 5.20 16.95 12.22
C ALA A 301 4.53 17.14 10.85
N ALA A 302 4.59 16.13 9.97
CA ALA A 302 3.95 16.15 8.67
C ALA A 302 2.42 16.26 8.78
N GLN A 303 1.79 15.48 9.67
CA GLN A 303 0.36 15.56 9.91
C GLN A 303 -0.05 16.96 10.42
N ALA A 304 0.73 17.52 11.33
CA ALA A 304 0.49 18.87 11.85
C ALA A 304 0.68 19.94 10.75
N ALA A 305 1.71 19.82 9.91
CA ALA A 305 1.96 20.75 8.81
C ALA A 305 0.80 20.78 7.80
N VAL A 306 0.27 19.60 7.45
CA VAL A 306 -0.90 19.48 6.56
C VAL A 306 -2.11 20.20 7.19
N ASP A 307 -2.52 19.84 8.41
CA ASP A 307 -3.72 20.43 9.00
C ASP A 307 -3.59 21.93 9.27
N ASN A 308 -2.43 22.38 9.76
CA ASN A 308 -2.19 23.80 10.06
C ASN A 308 -2.25 24.66 8.79
N GLN A 309 -1.63 24.23 7.70
CA GLN A 309 -1.65 24.98 6.45
C GLN A 309 -3.06 25.00 5.82
N LEU A 310 -3.76 23.88 5.80
CA LEU A 310 -5.10 23.84 5.21
C LEU A 310 -6.10 24.68 6.01
N ARG A 311 -5.96 24.74 7.34
CA ARG A 311 -6.73 25.65 8.19
C ARG A 311 -6.46 27.12 7.85
N LYS A 312 -5.21 27.49 7.53
CA LYS A 312 -4.89 28.84 7.05
C LYS A 312 -5.50 29.12 5.68
N VAL A 313 -5.51 28.13 4.78
CA VAL A 313 -6.11 28.26 3.43
C VAL A 313 -7.62 28.49 3.51
N GLU A 314 -8.32 27.74 4.38
CA GLU A 314 -9.77 27.90 4.60
C GLU A 314 -10.18 29.29 5.14
N GLN A 315 -9.22 30.04 5.70
CA GLN A 315 -9.43 31.41 6.21
C GLN A 315 -9.10 32.49 5.15
N ARG A 316 -8.55 32.13 4.00
CA ARG A 316 -8.18 33.13 2.97
C ARG A 316 -9.41 33.72 2.30
N PRO A 317 -9.38 35.03 1.96
CA PRO A 317 -10.38 35.63 1.09
C PRO A 317 -10.48 34.85 -0.24
N GLY A 318 -11.71 34.57 -0.68
CA GLY A 318 -11.97 33.82 -1.93
C GLY A 318 -12.00 32.30 -1.79
N TYR A 319 -11.78 31.73 -0.59
CA TYR A 319 -12.09 30.32 -0.33
C TYR A 319 -13.60 30.17 -0.12
N SER A 320 -14.27 29.33 -0.93
CA SER A 320 -15.73 29.23 -0.96
C SER A 320 -16.27 27.82 -0.67
N HIS A 321 -15.39 26.85 -0.38
CA HIS A 321 -15.82 25.49 -0.03
C HIS A 321 -16.11 25.37 1.45
N PRO A 322 -16.83 24.31 1.88
CA PRO A 322 -17.01 23.99 3.30
C PRO A 322 -15.66 23.91 4.04
N LYS A 323 -15.64 24.34 5.28
CA LYS A 323 -14.46 24.27 6.14
C LYS A 323 -14.52 23.00 6.97
N ARG A 324 -13.37 22.47 7.36
CA ARG A 324 -13.33 21.32 8.26
C ARG A 324 -14.10 21.58 9.58
N SER A 325 -14.08 22.81 10.11
CA SER A 325 -14.83 23.17 11.30
C SER A 325 -16.36 23.03 11.19
N GLU A 326 -16.87 22.89 9.98
CA GLU A 326 -18.30 22.69 9.68
C GLU A 326 -18.66 21.21 9.62
N TYR A 327 -17.67 20.30 9.59
CA TYR A 327 -17.87 18.85 9.59
C TYR A 327 -18.09 18.38 11.03
N THR A 328 -19.35 18.11 11.38
CA THR A 328 -19.79 17.81 12.74
C THR A 328 -19.63 16.33 13.12
N GLU A 329 -19.64 16.01 14.41
CA GLU A 329 -19.68 14.61 14.88
C GLU A 329 -20.91 13.85 14.33
N ALA A 330 -22.06 14.52 14.17
CA ALA A 330 -23.25 13.92 13.56
C ALA A 330 -23.02 13.51 12.11
N MET A 331 -22.32 14.32 11.32
CA MET A 331 -21.91 13.97 9.94
C MET A 331 -20.92 12.82 9.93
N LYS A 332 -19.99 12.80 10.88
CA LYS A 332 -19.03 11.71 11.06
C LYS A 332 -19.73 10.40 11.42
N ASP A 333 -20.68 10.42 12.37
CA ASP A 333 -21.47 9.26 12.77
C ASP A 333 -22.38 8.77 11.63
N ALA A 334 -22.97 9.69 10.86
CA ALA A 334 -23.73 9.41 9.65
C ALA A 334 -22.83 8.96 8.49
N ARG A 335 -21.52 9.15 8.64
CA ARG A 335 -20.49 8.75 7.67
C ARG A 335 -20.61 9.50 6.34
N GLU A 336 -20.96 10.74 6.42
CA GLU A 336 -20.96 11.59 5.25
C GLU A 336 -19.52 11.74 4.68
N PRO A 337 -19.36 11.77 3.35
CA PRO A 337 -18.07 12.04 2.74
C PRO A 337 -17.53 13.41 3.20
N THR A 338 -16.22 13.49 3.46
CA THR A 338 -15.56 14.77 3.73
C THR A 338 -15.62 15.65 2.48
N ASN A 339 -16.21 16.84 2.60
CA ASN A 339 -16.42 17.81 1.52
C ASN A 339 -15.57 19.08 1.67
N TYR A 340 -14.66 19.10 2.66
CA TYR A 340 -13.71 20.18 2.92
C TYR A 340 -12.34 19.88 2.32
N LEU A 341 -11.49 20.93 2.24
CA LEU A 341 -10.15 20.87 1.65
C LEU A 341 -9.29 19.78 2.29
N GLN A 342 -8.69 18.95 1.46
CA GLN A 342 -7.81 17.86 1.84
C GLN A 342 -6.36 18.11 1.42
N GLY A 343 -5.44 17.40 2.04
CA GLY A 343 -4.03 17.38 1.67
C GLY A 343 -3.41 16.04 1.98
N ALA A 344 -2.39 15.69 1.21
CA ALA A 344 -1.61 14.49 1.41
C ALA A 344 -0.12 14.80 1.34
N LEU A 345 0.68 14.01 2.05
CA LEU A 345 2.13 14.13 2.08
C LEU A 345 2.76 12.74 2.14
N ILE A 346 3.89 12.59 1.49
CA ILE A 346 4.78 11.44 1.67
C ILE A 346 6.23 11.91 1.69
N ALA A 347 7.01 11.44 2.67
CA ALA A 347 8.44 11.69 2.78
C ALA A 347 9.21 10.37 2.74
N VAL A 348 10.23 10.28 1.90
CA VAL A 348 10.99 9.06 1.61
C VAL A 348 12.47 9.31 1.81
N ASP A 349 13.16 8.37 2.42
CA ASP A 349 14.62 8.36 2.56
C ASP A 349 15.26 7.99 1.21
N ASN A 350 16.05 8.90 0.67
CA ASN A 350 16.67 8.73 -0.66
C ASN A 350 17.68 7.59 -0.70
N ARG A 351 18.34 7.31 0.41
CA ARG A 351 19.36 6.26 0.49
C ARG A 351 18.75 4.86 0.49
N THR A 352 17.63 4.67 1.19
CA THR A 352 17.03 3.33 1.38
C THR A 352 15.78 3.08 0.55
N GLY A 353 14.98 4.11 0.26
CA GLY A 353 13.63 3.99 -0.26
C GLY A 353 12.56 3.84 0.82
N GLY A 354 12.95 3.83 2.10
CA GLY A 354 12.02 3.71 3.22
C GLY A 354 11.12 4.94 3.37
N ILE A 355 9.81 4.71 3.47
CA ILE A 355 8.82 5.77 3.72
C ILE A 355 8.94 6.20 5.17
N ARG A 356 9.33 7.46 5.41
CA ARG A 356 9.55 8.04 6.73
C ARG A 356 8.30 8.69 7.33
N ALA A 357 7.45 9.26 6.46
CA ALA A 357 6.17 9.81 6.86
C ALA A 357 5.16 9.68 5.72
N ILE A 358 3.89 9.46 6.06
CA ILE A 358 2.80 9.37 5.11
C ILE A 358 1.48 9.89 5.70
N VAL A 359 0.98 10.97 5.13
CA VAL A 359 -0.26 11.63 5.51
C VAL A 359 -1.23 11.52 4.32
N GLY A 360 -2.35 10.84 4.50
CA GLY A 360 -3.34 10.63 3.44
C GLY A 360 -4.55 11.57 3.52
N GLY A 361 -4.58 12.49 4.50
CA GLY A 361 -5.67 13.43 4.72
C GLY A 361 -5.49 14.22 6.00
N ARG A 362 -6.44 15.11 6.31
CA ARG A 362 -6.37 15.97 7.49
C ARG A 362 -6.65 15.23 8.79
N ASP A 363 -7.57 14.27 8.76
CA ASP A 363 -7.91 13.47 9.93
C ASP A 363 -8.34 12.07 9.51
N PHE A 364 -7.64 11.08 10.04
CA PHE A 364 -7.90 9.67 9.72
C PHE A 364 -9.26 9.19 10.25
N THR A 365 -9.75 9.77 11.35
CA THR A 365 -11.02 9.39 11.95
C THR A 365 -12.23 9.95 11.19
N GLU A 366 -12.06 11.05 10.47
CA GLU A 366 -13.07 11.67 9.61
C GLU A 366 -13.05 11.06 8.19
N SER A 367 -11.86 10.76 7.66
CA SER A 367 -11.66 10.12 6.36
C SER A 367 -10.43 9.22 6.38
N ASN A 368 -10.66 7.92 6.32
CA ASN A 368 -9.58 6.92 6.25
C ASN A 368 -9.08 6.67 4.82
N PHE A 369 -9.58 7.40 3.85
CA PHE A 369 -9.12 7.31 2.46
C PHE A 369 -7.71 7.89 2.34
N ASN A 370 -6.72 7.01 2.13
CA ASN A 370 -5.32 7.40 2.03
C ASN A 370 -5.00 7.97 0.65
N ARG A 371 -5.12 9.30 0.51
CA ARG A 371 -4.95 10.00 -0.76
C ARG A 371 -3.52 9.92 -1.29
N ALA A 372 -2.53 9.75 -0.41
CA ALA A 372 -1.14 9.59 -0.83
C ALA A 372 -0.91 8.31 -1.64
N LEU A 373 -1.70 7.26 -1.39
CA LEU A 373 -1.57 5.94 -2.02
C LEU A 373 -2.64 5.64 -3.06
N LEU A 374 -3.86 6.18 -2.89
CA LEU A 374 -5.06 5.68 -3.56
C LEU A 374 -5.75 6.71 -4.46
N SER A 375 -5.28 7.97 -4.48
CA SER A 375 -5.89 9.04 -5.25
C SER A 375 -4.98 9.42 -6.42
N PRO A 376 -5.14 8.80 -7.60
CA PRO A 376 -4.48 9.31 -8.79
C PRO A 376 -5.06 10.68 -9.14
N ARG A 377 -4.18 11.65 -9.39
CA ARG A 377 -4.51 13.04 -9.72
C ARG A 377 -3.62 13.54 -10.83
N GLN A 378 -4.10 14.50 -11.61
CA GLN A 378 -3.32 15.15 -12.65
C GLN A 378 -2.13 15.90 -12.01
N ILE A 379 -0.90 15.58 -12.46
CA ILE A 379 0.32 16.08 -11.82
C ILE A 379 0.80 17.43 -12.35
N GLY A 380 0.34 17.84 -13.53
CA GLY A 380 0.67 19.13 -14.13
C GLY A 380 2.18 19.38 -14.23
N SER A 381 2.59 20.59 -13.95
CA SER A 381 4.00 21.03 -14.09
C SER A 381 5.02 20.28 -13.23
N THR A 382 4.62 19.40 -12.30
CA THR A 382 5.58 18.53 -11.59
C THR A 382 6.20 17.48 -12.52
N PHE A 383 5.64 17.22 -13.69
CA PHE A 383 6.24 16.32 -14.67
C PHE A 383 7.35 16.95 -15.51
N LYS A 384 7.40 18.28 -15.61
CA LYS A 384 8.39 19.00 -16.46
C LYS A 384 9.86 18.60 -16.23
N PRO A 385 10.34 18.35 -14.98
CA PRO A 385 11.72 17.90 -14.78
C PRO A 385 12.10 16.66 -15.58
N PHE A 386 11.18 15.73 -15.78
CA PHE A 386 11.43 14.51 -16.56
C PHE A 386 11.44 14.80 -18.07
N VAL A 387 10.63 15.75 -18.53
CA VAL A 387 10.65 16.24 -19.93
C VAL A 387 12.01 16.89 -20.23
N TYR A 388 12.50 17.75 -19.32
CA TYR A 388 13.79 18.39 -19.45
C TYR A 388 14.95 17.39 -19.33
N ALA A 389 14.87 16.43 -18.42
CA ALA A 389 15.85 15.35 -18.33
C ALA A 389 15.96 14.58 -19.65
N THR A 390 14.82 14.26 -20.27
CA THR A 390 14.79 13.60 -21.57
C THR A 390 15.42 14.46 -22.66
N ALA A 391 15.07 15.76 -22.72
CA ALA A 391 15.63 16.67 -23.70
C ALA A 391 17.16 16.84 -23.54
N PHE A 392 17.63 16.97 -22.30
CA PHE A 392 19.06 17.05 -21.99
C PHE A 392 19.81 15.78 -22.39
N ALA A 393 19.20 14.61 -22.23
CA ALA A 393 19.77 13.35 -22.73
C ALA A 393 19.84 13.29 -24.27
N HIS A 394 19.07 14.11 -24.97
CA HIS A 394 19.03 14.19 -26.43
C HIS A 394 19.76 15.45 -27.00
N GLY A 395 20.67 16.03 -26.23
CA GLY A 395 21.54 17.08 -26.70
C GLY A 395 21.06 18.52 -26.48
N VAL A 396 19.93 18.74 -25.84
CA VAL A 396 19.54 20.06 -25.34
C VAL A 396 20.37 20.35 -24.08
N SER A 397 20.89 21.56 -23.95
CA SER A 397 21.60 22.01 -22.73
C SER A 397 20.73 23.03 -21.95
N PRO A 398 21.03 23.27 -20.66
CA PRO A 398 20.35 24.31 -19.88
C PRO A 398 20.41 25.70 -20.57
N ASP A 399 21.46 26.01 -21.27
CA ASP A 399 21.70 27.32 -21.96
C ASP A 399 21.04 27.37 -23.34
N THR A 400 20.53 26.26 -23.90
CA THR A 400 19.88 26.24 -25.21
C THR A 400 18.77 27.29 -25.25
N LEU A 401 18.83 28.21 -26.23
CA LEU A 401 17.77 29.23 -26.36
C LEU A 401 16.48 28.63 -26.88
N VAL A 402 15.39 28.85 -26.15
CA VAL A 402 14.05 28.37 -26.46
C VAL A 402 13.08 29.55 -26.45
N ASP A 403 12.23 29.64 -27.46
CA ASP A 403 11.23 30.72 -27.57
C ASP A 403 10.06 30.49 -26.60
N ASP A 404 9.69 31.54 -25.87
CA ASP A 404 8.52 31.55 -24.97
C ASP A 404 7.26 32.17 -25.63
N SER A 405 7.31 32.54 -26.89
CA SER A 405 6.13 33.03 -27.62
C SER A 405 5.02 31.98 -27.73
N PRO A 406 3.75 32.36 -27.99
CA PRO A 406 2.69 31.42 -28.26
C PRO A 406 3.08 30.43 -29.35
N LEU A 407 2.65 29.17 -29.21
CA LEU A 407 2.93 28.14 -30.19
C LEU A 407 2.20 28.43 -31.51
N ARG A 408 2.85 28.19 -32.64
CA ARG A 408 2.22 28.22 -33.95
C ARG A 408 1.51 26.88 -34.21
N SER A 409 0.42 26.93 -35.01
CA SER A 409 -0.24 25.70 -35.44
C SER A 409 0.77 24.75 -36.12
N GLY A 410 0.82 23.48 -35.70
CA GLY A 410 1.74 22.47 -36.23
C GLY A 410 3.18 22.56 -35.74
N GLU A 411 3.55 23.52 -34.90
CA GLU A 411 4.91 23.65 -34.36
C GLU A 411 5.31 22.48 -33.47
N VAL A 412 4.40 21.99 -32.65
CA VAL A 412 4.59 20.79 -31.85
C VAL A 412 3.99 19.60 -32.58
N ARG A 413 4.82 18.60 -32.86
CA ARG A 413 4.42 17.43 -33.66
C ARG A 413 3.26 16.70 -33.02
N GLY A 414 2.18 16.50 -33.78
CA GLY A 414 0.97 15.81 -33.33
C GLY A 414 0.01 16.65 -32.46
N ALA A 415 0.30 17.94 -32.25
CA ALA A 415 -0.49 18.81 -31.38
C ALA A 415 -1.67 19.50 -32.07
N GLY A 416 -1.73 19.52 -33.41
CA GLY A 416 -2.75 20.27 -34.13
C GLY A 416 -2.76 21.76 -33.73
N ASN A 417 -3.86 22.26 -33.25
CA ASN A 417 -4.03 23.65 -32.77
C ASN A 417 -3.79 23.81 -31.26
N TRP A 418 -3.23 22.81 -30.57
CA TRP A 418 -2.95 22.90 -29.13
C TRP A 418 -1.95 24.02 -28.86
N ASN A 419 -2.35 25.01 -28.10
CA ASN A 419 -1.55 26.21 -27.79
C ASN A 419 -1.72 26.57 -26.31
N PRO A 420 -0.95 25.94 -25.40
CA PRO A 420 -1.04 26.22 -23.98
C PRO A 420 -0.47 27.61 -23.68
N SER A 421 -1.21 28.42 -22.92
CA SER A 421 -0.72 29.68 -22.38
C SER A 421 0.15 29.48 -21.15
N ASN A 422 1.03 30.43 -20.86
CA ASN A 422 1.75 30.50 -19.60
C ASN A 422 0.80 30.93 -18.47
N SER A 423 1.04 30.44 -17.24
CA SER A 423 0.14 30.66 -16.09
C SER A 423 0.03 32.13 -15.65
N ASP A 424 1.01 32.96 -15.98
CA ASP A 424 1.03 34.41 -15.73
C ASP A 424 0.47 35.24 -16.92
N GLY A 425 0.04 34.57 -17.99
CA GLY A 425 -0.47 35.22 -19.21
C GLY A 425 0.58 35.98 -20.03
N THR A 426 1.88 35.86 -19.68
CA THR A 426 2.97 36.61 -20.36
C THR A 426 3.86 35.71 -21.21
N ASN A 427 4.57 36.33 -22.16
CA ASN A 427 5.60 35.68 -22.99
C ASN A 427 6.87 36.55 -22.97
N LYS A 428 8.03 35.91 -22.86
CA LYS A 428 9.30 36.60 -22.63
C LYS A 428 10.32 36.48 -23.79
N GLY A 429 9.90 35.92 -24.95
CA GLY A 429 10.75 35.68 -26.10
C GLY A 429 11.78 34.58 -25.90
N LEU A 430 12.98 34.74 -26.45
CA LEU A 430 14.06 33.76 -26.37
C LEU A 430 14.71 33.77 -24.98
N LEU A 431 14.69 32.63 -24.31
CA LEU A 431 15.30 32.42 -22.99
C LEU A 431 16.10 31.10 -22.97
N PRO A 432 17.10 30.96 -22.09
CA PRO A 432 17.71 29.66 -21.81
C PRO A 432 16.68 28.60 -21.43
N ALA A 433 16.84 27.37 -21.86
CA ALA A 433 15.92 26.27 -21.58
C ALA A 433 15.67 26.10 -20.07
N GLU A 434 16.71 26.30 -19.23
CA GLU A 434 16.54 26.21 -17.78
C GLU A 434 15.51 27.20 -17.23
N GLU A 435 15.37 28.40 -17.80
CA GLU A 435 14.36 29.39 -17.39
C GLU A 435 12.93 28.85 -17.59
N GLY A 436 12.72 28.05 -18.63
CA GLY A 436 11.46 27.38 -18.87
C GLY A 436 11.08 26.43 -17.74
N LEU A 437 12.05 25.78 -17.11
CA LEU A 437 11.83 24.91 -15.94
C LEU A 437 11.75 25.72 -14.63
N ILE A 438 12.63 26.73 -14.45
CA ILE A 438 12.70 27.60 -13.26
C ILE A 438 11.38 28.36 -13.08
N GLN A 439 10.90 29.01 -14.16
CA GLN A 439 9.67 29.81 -14.18
C GLN A 439 8.43 28.99 -14.56
N SER A 440 8.59 27.68 -14.80
CA SER A 440 7.51 26.77 -15.18
C SER A 440 6.74 27.17 -16.45
N ARG A 441 7.44 27.74 -17.48
CA ARG A 441 6.84 28.21 -18.73
C ARG A 441 6.24 27.06 -19.53
N ASN A 442 4.97 27.17 -19.92
CA ASN A 442 4.28 26.11 -20.65
C ASN A 442 4.71 26.04 -22.12
N THR A 443 4.82 27.19 -22.78
CA THR A 443 5.23 27.29 -24.19
C THR A 443 6.65 26.73 -24.40
N MET A 444 7.60 27.10 -23.52
CA MET A 444 8.95 26.56 -23.58
C MET A 444 8.98 25.07 -23.31
N SER A 445 8.22 24.59 -22.30
CA SER A 445 8.19 23.15 -21.95
C SER A 445 7.59 22.31 -23.08
N ALA A 446 6.61 22.83 -23.81
CA ALA A 446 6.06 22.17 -25.00
C ALA A 446 7.12 22.04 -26.11
N ARG A 447 7.92 23.09 -26.36
CA ARG A 447 9.02 23.08 -27.33
C ARG A 447 10.14 22.14 -26.93
N VAL A 448 10.59 22.20 -25.66
CA VAL A 448 11.61 21.29 -25.11
C VAL A 448 11.15 19.84 -25.19
N GLY A 449 9.88 19.57 -24.85
CA GLY A 449 9.29 18.25 -24.99
C GLY A 449 9.21 17.77 -26.45
N ASN A 450 8.91 18.68 -27.39
CA ASN A 450 8.91 18.37 -28.81
C ASN A 450 10.33 18.05 -29.34
N MET A 451 11.37 18.75 -28.84
CA MET A 451 12.76 18.42 -29.14
C MET A 451 13.15 17.03 -28.62
N ALA A 452 12.70 16.67 -27.43
CA ALA A 452 12.92 15.36 -26.84
C ALA A 452 12.16 14.23 -27.58
N GLY A 453 10.94 14.53 -28.03
CA GLY A 453 10.02 13.58 -28.64
C GLY A 453 9.18 12.81 -27.62
N ILE A 454 7.90 12.60 -27.96
CA ILE A 454 6.90 11.94 -27.10
C ILE A 454 7.36 10.54 -26.65
N GLY A 455 7.86 9.72 -27.57
CA GLY A 455 8.29 8.35 -27.28
C GLY A 455 9.44 8.29 -26.27
N ALA A 456 10.42 9.20 -26.37
CA ALA A 456 11.52 9.27 -25.42
C ALA A 456 11.04 9.72 -24.01
N VAL A 457 10.11 10.69 -23.97
CA VAL A 457 9.50 11.12 -22.69
C VAL A 457 8.69 9.98 -22.05
N GLN A 458 7.97 9.16 -22.84
CA GLN A 458 7.29 7.98 -22.34
C GLN A 458 8.26 6.94 -21.78
N GLN A 459 9.41 6.73 -22.42
CA GLN A 459 10.45 5.82 -21.92
C GLN A 459 11.05 6.33 -20.60
N THR A 460 11.34 7.63 -20.51
CA THR A 460 11.82 8.22 -19.25
C THR A 460 10.79 8.07 -18.14
N ALA A 461 9.49 8.33 -18.41
CA ALA A 461 8.43 8.16 -17.42
C ALA A 461 8.36 6.71 -16.91
N LEU A 462 8.46 5.73 -17.81
CA LEU A 462 8.50 4.30 -17.44
C LEU A 462 9.74 3.97 -16.59
N ALA A 463 10.91 4.47 -16.97
CA ALA A 463 12.16 4.21 -16.26
C ALA A 463 12.19 4.79 -14.84
N VAL A 464 11.55 5.93 -14.61
CA VAL A 464 11.45 6.55 -13.27
C VAL A 464 10.27 6.02 -12.44
N GLY A 465 9.52 5.02 -12.94
CA GLY A 465 8.46 4.36 -12.20
C GLY A 465 7.07 5.00 -12.31
N LEU A 466 6.85 5.96 -13.21
CA LEU A 466 5.53 6.57 -13.45
C LEU A 466 4.62 5.72 -14.36
N GLY A 467 5.11 4.57 -14.83
CA GLY A 467 4.35 3.66 -15.67
C GLY A 467 4.16 4.15 -17.12
N LYS A 468 3.17 3.58 -17.78
CA LYS A 468 2.81 3.96 -19.17
C LYS A 468 1.95 5.21 -19.16
N ILE A 469 2.41 6.26 -19.83
CA ILE A 469 1.71 7.53 -19.97
C ILE A 469 1.16 7.72 -21.40
N PRO A 470 0.13 8.56 -21.61
CA PRO A 470 -0.45 8.81 -22.93
C PRO A 470 0.59 9.28 -23.96
N GLY A 471 0.36 8.96 -25.24
CA GLY A 471 1.22 9.38 -26.36
C GLY A 471 0.76 10.68 -27.04
N VAL A 472 0.39 11.70 -26.27
CA VAL A 472 -0.11 12.98 -26.76
C VAL A 472 0.77 14.15 -26.29
N PRO A 473 0.90 15.26 -27.07
CA PRO A 473 1.79 16.37 -26.73
C PRO A 473 1.52 17.03 -25.38
N SER A 474 0.29 17.02 -24.89
CA SER A 474 -0.05 17.61 -23.60
C SER A 474 0.64 16.96 -22.41
N ILE A 475 1.23 15.74 -22.58
CA ILE A 475 2.05 15.12 -21.53
C ILE A 475 3.28 15.97 -21.16
N PHE A 476 3.80 16.81 -22.09
CA PHE A 476 4.91 17.71 -21.79
C PHE A 476 4.60 18.69 -20.65
N LEU A 477 3.33 18.87 -20.35
CA LEU A 477 2.83 19.68 -19.25
C LEU A 477 2.23 18.83 -18.10
N GLY A 478 2.34 17.50 -18.18
CA GLY A 478 1.85 16.59 -17.14
C GLY A 478 0.34 16.37 -17.14
N SER A 479 -0.29 16.28 -18.32
CA SER A 479 -1.73 16.03 -18.47
C SER A 479 -2.10 14.55 -18.33
N PHE A 480 -1.58 13.89 -17.30
CA PHE A 480 -1.94 12.52 -16.91
C PHE A 480 -1.97 12.40 -15.39
N GLU A 481 -2.57 11.32 -14.90
CA GLU A 481 -2.78 11.10 -13.49
C GLU A 481 -1.81 10.04 -12.93
N THR A 482 -1.35 10.27 -11.72
CA THR A 482 -0.61 9.29 -10.91
C THR A 482 -0.83 9.57 -9.42
N THR A 483 -0.44 8.66 -8.56
CA THR A 483 -0.53 8.86 -7.11
C THR A 483 0.62 9.73 -6.59
N LEU A 484 0.42 10.34 -5.42
CA LEU A 484 1.47 11.10 -4.76
C LEU A 484 2.70 10.22 -4.44
N LYS A 485 2.48 8.94 -4.07
CA LYS A 485 3.55 7.97 -3.83
C LYS A 485 4.40 7.76 -5.08
N GLU A 486 3.78 7.47 -6.22
CA GLU A 486 4.49 7.22 -7.47
C GLU A 486 5.28 8.45 -7.93
N LEU A 487 4.66 9.63 -7.89
CA LEU A 487 5.33 10.89 -8.25
C LEU A 487 6.52 11.18 -7.33
N THR A 488 6.35 11.05 -6.01
CA THR A 488 7.44 11.30 -5.05
C THR A 488 8.57 10.30 -5.23
N THR A 489 8.25 9.03 -5.49
CA THR A 489 9.22 7.97 -5.78
C THR A 489 10.02 8.29 -7.05
N ALA A 490 9.35 8.77 -8.11
CA ALA A 490 10.02 9.17 -9.34
C ALA A 490 11.04 10.30 -9.13
N TYR A 491 10.74 11.27 -8.26
CA TYR A 491 11.65 12.38 -7.96
C TYR A 491 12.93 11.97 -7.26
N MET A 492 12.96 10.79 -6.61
CA MET A 492 14.17 10.28 -5.94
C MET A 492 15.36 10.09 -6.89
N VAL A 493 15.12 10.00 -8.19
CA VAL A 493 16.21 9.89 -9.19
C VAL A 493 17.15 11.10 -9.15
N PHE A 494 16.67 12.30 -8.82
CA PHE A 494 17.48 13.51 -8.81
C PHE A 494 18.53 13.53 -7.68
N PRO A 495 18.18 13.33 -6.39
CA PRO A 495 19.19 13.23 -5.33
C PRO A 495 20.01 11.93 -5.37
N ASN A 496 19.53 10.90 -6.09
CA ASN A 496 20.18 9.59 -6.21
C ASN A 496 20.98 9.40 -7.51
N GLU A 497 21.40 10.50 -8.15
CA GLU A 497 22.28 10.46 -9.33
C GLU A 497 21.70 9.59 -10.47
N GLY A 498 20.39 9.70 -10.67
CA GLY A 498 19.67 9.02 -11.74
C GLY A 498 19.18 7.61 -11.40
N VAL A 499 19.43 7.12 -10.20
CA VAL A 499 18.99 5.79 -9.78
C VAL A 499 17.57 5.85 -9.22
N HIS A 500 16.67 5.11 -9.84
CA HIS A 500 15.31 4.86 -9.33
C HIS A 500 15.35 3.78 -8.24
N LYS A 501 14.62 3.99 -7.15
CA LYS A 501 14.45 3.03 -6.06
C LYS A 501 12.98 2.79 -5.79
N GLN A 502 12.62 1.56 -5.46
CA GLN A 502 11.30 1.26 -4.97
C GLN A 502 11.14 1.73 -3.52
N THR A 503 9.96 2.23 -3.20
CA THR A 503 9.61 2.66 -1.85
C THR A 503 8.90 1.56 -1.09
N TYR A 504 9.20 1.44 0.21
CA TYR A 504 8.61 0.46 1.11
C TYR A 504 8.39 1.08 2.49
N ILE A 505 7.46 0.52 3.26
CA ILE A 505 7.18 0.96 4.62
C ILE A 505 7.51 -0.11 5.66
N ILE A 506 7.47 -1.39 5.28
CA ILE A 506 7.85 -2.50 6.14
C ILE A 506 9.31 -2.85 5.87
N GLU A 507 10.14 -2.73 6.90
CA GLU A 507 11.56 -3.08 6.87
C GLU A 507 11.75 -4.59 7.04
N ARG A 508 11.12 -5.16 8.09
CA ARG A 508 11.23 -6.56 8.46
C ARG A 508 9.98 -7.01 9.23
N ILE A 509 9.62 -8.27 9.08
CA ILE A 509 8.61 -8.93 9.89
C ILE A 509 9.20 -10.21 10.47
N ASP A 510 9.14 -10.33 11.79
CA ASP A 510 9.51 -11.55 12.52
C ASP A 510 8.23 -12.21 13.06
N ASN A 511 8.26 -13.54 13.23
CA ASN A 511 7.23 -14.26 13.95
C ASN A 511 7.48 -14.24 15.48
N SER A 512 6.60 -14.85 16.27
CA SER A 512 6.74 -14.98 17.72
C SER A 512 8.01 -15.72 18.17
N ASP A 513 8.58 -16.56 17.32
CA ASP A 513 9.77 -17.35 17.61
C ASP A 513 11.07 -16.60 17.23
N GLY A 514 10.95 -15.37 16.68
CA GLY A 514 12.06 -14.55 16.21
C GLY A 514 12.59 -14.95 14.83
N GLU A 515 11.88 -15.79 14.09
CA GLU A 515 12.20 -16.14 12.71
C GLU A 515 11.77 -15.00 11.78
N VAL A 516 12.66 -14.59 10.86
CA VAL A 516 12.38 -13.56 9.88
C VAL A 516 11.46 -14.11 8.78
N LEU A 517 10.24 -13.61 8.71
CA LEU A 517 9.26 -13.96 7.68
C LEU A 517 9.42 -13.11 6.42
N TYR A 518 9.83 -11.86 6.61
CA TYR A 518 10.01 -10.89 5.51
C TYR A 518 11.15 -9.94 5.83
N GLN A 519 11.94 -9.61 4.81
CA GLN A 519 12.96 -8.57 4.83
C GLN A 519 12.87 -7.76 3.52
N ALA A 520 12.82 -6.44 3.63
CA ALA A 520 12.75 -5.56 2.45
C ALA A 520 14.00 -5.69 1.56
N PRO A 521 13.85 -5.78 0.24
CA PRO A 521 14.98 -5.95 -0.70
C PRO A 521 15.67 -4.61 -1.00
N HIS A 522 16.52 -4.11 -0.10
CA HIS A 522 17.14 -2.78 -0.21
C HIS A 522 17.99 -2.53 -1.46
N ILE A 523 18.70 -3.53 -1.94
CA ILE A 523 19.72 -3.38 -3.00
C ILE A 523 19.17 -3.76 -4.37
N THR A 524 18.38 -4.82 -4.45
CA THR A 524 17.87 -5.36 -5.71
C THR A 524 16.78 -4.51 -6.37
N ALA A 525 16.17 -3.60 -5.63
CA ALA A 525 15.11 -2.70 -6.10
C ALA A 525 15.63 -1.36 -6.65
N SER A 526 16.94 -1.22 -6.88
CA SER A 526 17.57 0.01 -7.41
C SER A 526 17.91 -0.18 -8.88
N GLN A 527 17.42 0.72 -9.75
CA GLN A 527 17.66 0.64 -11.19
C GLN A 527 18.13 2.00 -11.76
N PRO A 528 19.17 2.05 -12.62
CA PRO A 528 19.51 3.26 -13.35
C PRO A 528 18.34 3.65 -14.26
N ALA A 529 17.82 4.87 -14.09
CA ALA A 529 16.69 5.40 -14.88
C ALA A 529 17.13 6.52 -15.82
N ILE A 530 18.04 7.39 -15.35
CA ILE A 530 18.67 8.47 -16.13
C ILE A 530 20.15 8.51 -15.79
N SER A 531 21.00 9.09 -16.67
CA SER A 531 22.43 9.17 -16.36
C SER A 531 22.70 10.13 -15.20
N PRO A 532 23.77 9.91 -14.41
CA PRO A 532 24.15 10.81 -13.32
C PRO A 532 24.33 12.26 -13.78
N GLN A 533 24.92 12.45 -14.98
CA GLN A 533 25.16 13.77 -15.56
C GLN A 533 23.85 14.51 -15.82
N ILE A 534 22.88 13.85 -16.43
CA ILE A 534 21.56 14.43 -16.73
C ILE A 534 20.80 14.69 -15.42
N SER A 535 20.81 13.74 -14.50
CA SER A 535 20.19 13.90 -13.17
C SER A 535 20.74 15.11 -12.44
N GLY A 536 22.07 15.26 -12.38
CA GLY A 536 22.74 16.37 -11.73
C GLY A 536 22.49 17.72 -12.43
N ALA A 537 22.43 17.74 -13.77
CA ALA A 537 22.11 18.97 -14.51
C ALA A 537 20.67 19.43 -14.22
N VAL A 538 19.68 18.52 -14.24
CA VAL A 538 18.29 18.86 -13.86
C VAL A 538 18.21 19.28 -12.39
N SER A 539 18.94 18.60 -11.51
CA SER A 539 18.98 18.94 -10.08
C SER A 539 19.55 20.34 -9.84
N ALA A 540 20.54 20.77 -10.62
CA ALA A 540 21.05 22.14 -10.57
C ALA A 540 19.99 23.19 -10.94
N VAL A 541 19.19 22.91 -11.98
CA VAL A 541 18.07 23.79 -12.36
C VAL A 541 16.97 23.79 -11.30
N LEU A 542 16.66 22.62 -10.71
CA LEU A 542 15.63 22.49 -9.66
C LEU A 542 16.02 23.19 -8.35
N GLN A 543 17.32 23.37 -8.07
CA GLN A 543 17.77 24.22 -6.96
C GLN A 543 17.42 25.69 -7.22
N LYS A 544 17.64 26.19 -8.43
CA LYS A 544 17.28 27.56 -8.85
C LYS A 544 15.76 27.82 -8.74
N VAL A 545 14.91 26.80 -8.86
CA VAL A 545 13.45 26.93 -8.62
C VAL A 545 13.15 27.40 -7.20
N LEU A 546 13.91 26.91 -6.20
CA LEU A 546 13.78 27.34 -4.80
C LEU A 546 14.51 28.65 -4.51
N ASP A 547 15.57 28.98 -5.27
CA ASP A 547 16.36 30.17 -5.00
C ASP A 547 15.69 31.43 -5.57
N HIS A 548 15.21 31.38 -6.81
CA HIS A 548 14.62 32.54 -7.52
C HIS A 548 13.49 32.17 -8.49
N GLY A 549 13.02 30.91 -8.50
CA GLY A 549 11.93 30.43 -9.36
C GLY A 549 10.57 30.41 -8.66
N THR A 550 9.70 29.53 -9.14
CA THR A 550 8.30 29.41 -8.66
C THR A 550 8.16 28.99 -7.19
N ALA A 551 9.21 28.49 -6.56
CA ALA A 551 9.24 28.10 -5.16
C ALA A 551 10.15 28.99 -4.28
N ALA A 552 10.56 30.17 -4.74
CA ALA A 552 11.48 31.06 -4.03
C ALA A 552 10.97 31.47 -2.64
N SER A 553 9.64 31.48 -2.42
CA SER A 553 9.05 31.74 -1.11
C SER A 553 9.47 30.73 -0.03
N ALA A 554 9.98 29.54 -0.38
CA ALA A 554 10.54 28.61 0.60
C ALA A 554 11.67 29.25 1.43
N ARG A 555 12.52 30.08 0.80
CA ARG A 555 13.61 30.78 1.49
C ARG A 555 13.09 31.79 2.49
N SER A 556 12.09 32.59 2.14
CA SER A 556 11.46 33.55 3.06
C SER A 556 10.67 32.87 4.18
N MET A 557 10.23 31.61 3.99
CA MET A 557 9.63 30.78 5.04
C MET A 557 10.68 30.11 5.95
N GLY A 558 11.99 30.41 5.77
CA GLY A 558 13.06 29.91 6.63
C GLY A 558 13.67 28.56 6.22
N PHE A 559 13.40 28.06 5.02
CA PHE A 559 14.05 26.85 4.53
C PHE A 559 15.36 27.18 3.80
N ASN A 560 16.49 27.01 4.49
CA ASN A 560 17.82 27.43 4.00
C ASN A 560 18.76 26.26 3.65
N LYS A 561 18.24 25.01 3.64
CA LYS A 561 19.03 23.82 3.31
C LYS A 561 19.19 23.68 1.77
N PRO A 562 20.30 23.06 1.27
CA PRO A 562 20.40 22.68 -0.13
C PRO A 562 19.25 21.77 -0.55
N ALA A 563 18.49 22.18 -1.55
CA ALA A 563 17.31 21.42 -1.98
C ALA A 563 16.94 21.77 -3.43
N GLY A 564 16.38 20.80 -4.15
CA GLY A 564 15.73 20.99 -5.43
C GLY A 564 14.23 20.68 -5.33
N GLY A 565 13.43 21.22 -6.22
CA GLY A 565 12.00 20.92 -6.22
C GLY A 565 11.23 21.59 -7.34
N LYS A 566 9.94 21.21 -7.46
CA LYS A 566 9.05 21.73 -8.50
C LYS A 566 7.63 21.90 -7.98
N THR A 567 7.04 23.04 -8.28
CA THR A 567 5.62 23.33 -8.10
C THR A 567 4.80 22.69 -9.22
N GLY A 568 3.60 22.22 -8.89
CA GLY A 568 2.59 21.81 -9.83
C GLY A 568 1.27 22.51 -9.54
N THR A 569 0.55 22.82 -10.58
CA THR A 569 -0.82 23.33 -10.51
C THR A 569 -1.52 22.84 -11.76
N THR A 570 -2.69 22.24 -11.59
CA THR A 570 -3.53 21.82 -12.72
C THR A 570 -4.35 22.99 -13.24
N ASN A 571 -4.93 22.83 -14.42
CA ASN A 571 -5.85 23.80 -14.98
C ASN A 571 -6.97 24.05 -13.95
N ASP A 572 -7.45 25.30 -13.92
CA ASP A 572 -8.54 25.74 -13.03
C ASP A 572 -8.26 25.54 -11.53
N TYR A 573 -6.98 25.34 -11.12
CA TYR A 573 -6.55 25.21 -9.72
C TYR A 573 -7.25 24.07 -8.94
N HIS A 574 -7.51 22.93 -9.60
CA HIS A 574 -8.11 21.77 -8.93
C HIS A 574 -7.14 21.04 -8.02
N ASP A 575 -5.87 20.97 -8.42
CA ASP A 575 -4.80 20.30 -7.67
C ASP A 575 -3.58 21.21 -7.52
N ALA A 576 -3.09 21.33 -6.31
CA ALA A 576 -1.87 22.06 -5.98
C ALA A 576 -0.80 21.10 -5.47
N TRP A 577 0.36 21.10 -6.11
CA TRP A 577 1.45 20.17 -5.84
C TRP A 577 2.74 20.89 -5.50
N PHE A 578 3.52 20.26 -4.64
CA PHE A 578 4.94 20.52 -4.54
C PHE A 578 5.71 19.22 -4.29
N VAL A 579 6.72 18.93 -5.09
CA VAL A 579 7.66 17.84 -4.82
C VAL A 579 9.06 18.41 -4.75
N GLY A 580 9.72 18.19 -3.62
CA GLY A 580 11.06 18.69 -3.40
C GLY A 580 11.90 17.70 -2.60
N TYR A 581 13.21 17.87 -2.67
CA TYR A 581 14.17 16.95 -2.06
C TYR A 581 15.41 17.67 -1.55
N THR A 582 16.00 17.10 -0.50
CA THR A 582 17.39 17.30 -0.09
C THR A 582 18.20 16.07 -0.52
N LYS A 583 19.50 16.01 -0.20
CA LYS A 583 20.28 14.76 -0.44
C LYS A 583 19.70 13.56 0.33
N SER A 584 19.10 13.79 1.50
CA SER A 584 18.63 12.72 2.39
C SER A 584 17.17 12.33 2.20
N LEU A 585 16.29 13.29 1.93
CA LEU A 585 14.84 13.07 1.85
C LEU A 585 14.25 13.64 0.56
N THR A 586 13.30 12.91 -0.03
CA THR A 586 12.36 13.41 -1.04
C THR A 586 10.97 13.48 -0.41
N CYS A 587 10.30 14.63 -0.52
CA CYS A 587 8.98 14.85 0.04
C CYS A 587 8.04 15.42 -1.02
N GLY A 588 6.91 14.75 -1.21
CA GLY A 588 5.81 15.19 -2.07
C GLY A 588 4.61 15.65 -1.25
N VAL A 589 3.95 16.69 -1.73
CA VAL A 589 2.73 17.25 -1.12
C VAL A 589 1.69 17.51 -2.20
N TRP A 590 0.45 17.15 -1.90
CA TRP A 590 -0.73 17.46 -2.68
C TRP A 590 -1.78 18.15 -1.81
N VAL A 591 -2.50 19.12 -2.39
CA VAL A 591 -3.66 19.80 -1.79
C VAL A 591 -4.76 19.87 -2.84
N GLY A 592 -5.99 19.50 -2.45
CA GLY A 592 -7.16 19.51 -3.32
C GLY A 592 -8.44 19.06 -2.63
N LEU A 593 -9.50 18.97 -3.37
CA LEU A 593 -10.78 18.42 -2.93
C LEU A 593 -10.94 16.98 -3.43
N ASP A 594 -11.68 16.15 -2.72
CA ASP A 594 -11.93 14.75 -3.14
C ASP A 594 -12.64 14.70 -4.48
N LYS A 595 -13.61 15.58 -4.69
CA LYS A 595 -14.19 15.86 -5.99
C LYS A 595 -13.37 16.96 -6.66
N PRO A 596 -12.80 16.74 -7.86
CA PRO A 596 -11.99 17.75 -8.54
C PRO A 596 -12.79 19.02 -8.82
N GLU A 597 -12.51 20.07 -8.06
CA GLU A 597 -13.13 21.40 -8.18
C GLU A 597 -12.03 22.46 -7.94
N THR A 598 -12.23 23.66 -8.47
CA THR A 598 -11.32 24.80 -8.23
C THR A 598 -11.19 25.07 -6.73
N ILE A 599 -9.99 24.92 -6.17
CA ILE A 599 -9.76 25.13 -4.74
C ILE A 599 -10.04 26.60 -4.37
N MET A 600 -9.44 27.50 -5.11
CA MET A 600 -9.65 28.95 -5.02
C MET A 600 -8.91 29.67 -6.18
N SER A 601 -9.23 30.91 -6.46
CA SER A 601 -8.46 31.72 -7.39
C SER A 601 -7.01 31.84 -6.92
N HIS A 602 -6.07 31.68 -7.85
CA HIS A 602 -4.62 31.66 -7.58
C HIS A 602 -4.18 30.56 -6.59
N GLY A 603 -4.88 29.42 -6.58
CA GLY A 603 -4.56 28.23 -5.78
C GLY A 603 -3.29 27.51 -6.25
N TYR A 604 -2.18 28.24 -6.42
CA TYR A 604 -0.92 27.68 -6.89
C TYR A 604 -0.27 26.72 -5.88
N GLY A 605 0.48 25.72 -6.39
CA GLY A 605 1.27 24.83 -5.56
C GLY A 605 2.23 25.54 -4.62
N SER A 606 2.81 26.67 -5.05
CA SER A 606 3.66 27.54 -4.21
C SER A 606 2.92 28.15 -3.01
N ALA A 607 1.63 28.39 -3.13
CA ALA A 607 0.82 29.01 -2.09
C ALA A 607 0.14 27.99 -1.16
N LEU A 608 -0.19 26.79 -1.66
CA LEU A 608 -0.97 25.80 -0.93
C LEU A 608 -0.13 24.61 -0.45
N ALA A 609 0.72 24.03 -1.31
CA ALA A 609 1.48 22.81 -1.02
C ALA A 609 2.91 23.09 -0.49
N LEU A 610 3.60 24.07 -1.04
CA LEU A 610 4.97 24.42 -0.63
C LEU A 610 5.13 24.72 0.87
N PRO A 611 4.22 25.47 1.56
CA PRO A 611 4.36 25.71 2.99
C PRO A 611 4.32 24.42 3.82
N ILE A 612 3.52 23.43 3.44
CA ILE A 612 3.45 22.11 4.09
C ILE A 612 4.80 21.40 3.97
N TRP A 613 5.38 21.43 2.77
CA TRP A 613 6.71 20.87 2.51
C TRP A 613 7.79 21.54 3.35
N VAL A 614 7.78 22.88 3.41
CA VAL A 614 8.75 23.67 4.20
C VAL A 614 8.68 23.32 5.69
N ASP A 615 7.47 23.30 6.27
CA ASP A 615 7.27 22.99 7.69
C ASP A 615 7.75 21.55 7.99
N THR A 616 7.41 20.58 7.14
CA THR A 616 7.82 19.19 7.31
C THR A 616 9.33 19.01 7.19
N MET A 617 9.94 19.60 6.16
CA MET A 617 11.38 19.43 5.89
C MET A 617 12.27 20.21 6.88
N ASN A 618 11.73 21.27 7.51
CA ASN A 618 12.38 21.95 8.63
C ASN A 618 12.30 21.13 9.92
N ALA A 619 11.20 20.41 10.13
CA ALA A 619 11.04 19.50 11.28
C ALA A 619 11.92 18.24 11.17
N ALA A 620 12.39 17.88 9.98
CA ALA A 620 13.28 16.75 9.79
C ALA A 620 14.62 16.96 10.52
N SER A 621 14.97 16.03 11.42
CA SER A 621 16.19 16.07 12.23
C SER A 621 17.45 16.17 11.36
N SER A 622 18.26 17.22 11.56
CA SER A 622 19.51 17.39 10.81
C SER A 622 20.56 16.32 11.10
N GLN A 623 20.51 15.70 12.27
CA GLN A 623 21.39 14.58 12.63
C GLN A 623 21.02 13.33 11.83
N ARG A 624 19.72 13.07 11.66
CA ARG A 624 19.20 11.89 10.93
C ARG A 624 19.19 12.10 9.42
N TYR A 625 18.86 13.32 8.99
CA TYR A 625 18.74 13.73 7.59
C TYR A 625 19.67 14.92 7.29
N PRO A 626 20.98 14.68 7.20
CA PRO A 626 21.94 15.74 7.00
C PRO A 626 21.70 16.49 5.68
N ALA A 627 21.79 17.80 5.74
CA ALA A 627 21.62 18.68 4.59
C ALA A 627 22.95 18.88 3.85
N THR A 628 23.44 17.84 3.22
CA THR A 628 24.64 17.90 2.39
C THR A 628 24.32 18.48 1.00
N PRO A 629 25.31 19.07 0.28
CA PRO A 629 25.12 19.55 -1.09
C PRO A 629 24.56 18.45 -2.01
N LEU A 630 23.70 18.86 -2.92
CA LEU A 630 23.21 17.99 -3.98
C LEU A 630 24.27 17.77 -5.05
N PRO A 631 24.32 16.60 -5.71
CA PRO A 631 25.20 16.37 -6.84
C PRO A 631 24.79 17.30 -7.99
N VAL A 632 25.75 18.04 -8.51
CA VAL A 632 25.59 18.98 -9.62
C VAL A 632 26.57 18.61 -10.73
N TYR A 633 26.08 18.50 -11.94
CA TYR A 633 26.91 18.28 -13.13
C TYR A 633 26.63 19.37 -14.16
N GLN A 634 27.66 19.90 -14.76
CA GLN A 634 27.56 20.81 -15.90
C GLN A 634 27.55 19.97 -17.18
N LEU A 635 26.53 20.15 -18.00
CA LEU A 635 26.53 19.58 -19.34
C LEU A 635 27.42 20.44 -20.24
N PRO A 636 28.09 19.83 -21.24
CA PRO A 636 28.82 20.62 -22.24
C PRO A 636 27.81 21.57 -22.93
N PRO A 637 28.26 22.76 -23.33
CA PRO A 637 27.44 23.69 -24.11
C PRO A 637 26.91 23.00 -25.35
N ALA A 638 25.70 23.38 -25.79
CA ALA A 638 25.07 22.81 -26.97
C ALA A 638 26.05 22.88 -28.15
N GLN A 639 26.33 21.73 -28.80
CA GLN A 639 27.04 21.77 -30.06
C GLN A 639 26.18 22.54 -31.06
N GLU A 640 26.80 23.49 -31.81
CA GLU A 640 26.14 24.32 -32.83
C GLU A 640 25.68 23.49 -34.05
N THR A 641 24.83 22.49 -33.83
CA THR A 641 24.05 21.90 -34.90
C THR A 641 22.67 22.53 -34.86
N PRO A 642 22.24 23.27 -35.89
CA PRO A 642 20.94 23.89 -35.90
C PRO A 642 19.89 22.77 -35.83
N ALA A 643 19.07 22.79 -34.77
CA ALA A 643 17.88 21.92 -34.70
C ALA A 643 16.99 22.19 -35.94
N PRO A 644 16.43 21.16 -36.58
CA PRO A 644 15.62 21.36 -37.79
C PRO A 644 14.43 22.27 -37.43
N GLY A 645 14.46 23.52 -37.92
CA GLY A 645 13.42 24.54 -37.73
C GLY A 645 13.89 25.89 -37.16
N ILE A 646 15.12 26.02 -36.65
CA ILE A 646 15.66 27.31 -36.20
C ILE A 646 16.54 27.88 -37.33
N LYS A 647 16.09 28.96 -37.97
CA LYS A 647 16.97 29.72 -38.85
C LYS A 647 18.16 30.23 -38.01
N ALA A 648 19.39 29.94 -38.46
CA ALA A 648 20.59 30.41 -37.82
C ALA A 648 20.49 31.93 -37.54
N VAL A 649 20.59 32.31 -36.27
CA VAL A 649 20.67 33.72 -35.88
C VAL A 649 22.08 34.18 -36.25
N PRO A 650 22.26 35.29 -37.00
CA PRO A 650 23.57 35.79 -37.43
C PRO A 650 24.48 36.06 -36.20
N GLU A 651 25.75 35.69 -36.33
CA GLU A 651 26.79 35.76 -35.27
C GLU A 651 26.93 37.15 -34.61
N ASN A 652 26.55 38.20 -35.32
CA ASN A 652 26.56 39.59 -34.84
C ASN A 652 25.57 39.84 -33.70
N ILE A 653 24.45 39.08 -33.62
CA ILE A 653 23.48 39.19 -32.50
C ILE A 653 24.04 38.52 -31.25
N PHE A 654 24.77 37.42 -31.37
CA PHE A 654 25.47 36.78 -30.25
C PHE A 654 26.52 37.69 -29.59
N ARG A 655 27.26 38.49 -30.36
CA ARG A 655 28.20 39.47 -29.81
C ARG A 655 27.50 40.58 -29.04
N SER A 656 26.37 41.10 -29.54
CA SER A 656 25.61 42.17 -28.88
C SER A 656 24.96 41.70 -27.55
N ILE A 657 24.52 40.46 -27.46
CA ILE A 657 23.93 39.90 -26.22
C ILE A 657 25.01 39.66 -25.16
N ARG A 658 26.20 39.19 -25.52
CA ARG A 658 27.33 39.06 -24.58
C ARG A 658 27.77 40.41 -23.98
N HIS A 659 27.69 41.52 -24.75
CA HIS A 659 28.00 42.86 -24.25
C HIS A 659 26.92 43.46 -23.35
N LEU A 660 25.65 42.97 -23.42
CA LEU A 660 24.55 43.45 -22.59
C LEU A 660 24.48 42.76 -21.20
N PHE A 661 25.04 41.56 -21.06
CA PHE A 661 25.00 40.79 -19.81
C PHE A 661 26.37 40.47 -19.21
N GLY A 662 27.45 40.95 -19.79
CA GLY A 662 28.81 40.81 -19.28
C GLY A 662 29.31 42.10 -18.63
N GLY A 663 28.83 42.42 -17.45
CA GLY A 663 29.37 43.46 -16.60
C GLY A 663 29.91 42.82 -15.31
N HIS A 664 31.27 42.81 -15.21
CA HIS A 664 32.18 42.55 -14.08
C HIS A 664 31.90 41.41 -13.14
#